data_5e50f7cc813f5ce6f1835ed6baaec838
#
_entry.id   5e50f7cc813f5ce6f1835ed6baaec838
#
_cell.length_a   1.000
_cell.length_b   1.000
_cell.length_c   1.000
_cell.angle_alpha   90.00
_cell.angle_beta   90.00
_cell.angle_gamma   90.00
#
_symmetry.space_group_name_H-M   'P 1'
#
loop_
_entity.id
_entity.type
_entity.pdbx_description
1 polymer ?
#
loop_
_entity_poly.entity_id
_entity_poly.type
_entity_poly.pdbx_seq_one_letter_code
_entity_poly.pdbx_strand_id
1 'polypeptide(L)'
;MKALRVISIILILVLSPKFCTISQGQSPEPGLHKLGVEDLDLRKDTVEMNVISASRSSKKIDELPITIFVVTREEIIRNHYNSLTDVIKSLPGVRVSQPGSGELGESFQLRGLIGNLYTLILINGLPVKPSAVIGMPVLDQLPIRQAERIEIIYGPAAAVYGADAVSGVINIITREADKGTFVLGDVSLGQQDYRSTDFMVGGKTGKNNNIMQYSFYGALTEVSDQNIKKGYDEVYNPLHYPQEKGQKYMVGSQQYEPLEITDQILINSSVSPGQFISDNYPPDYEGDLTIPAMEDLPSESNLLGFRLMYRGVSLSFNNMYRRSHSSLGQSTYLFRYNDPQNYWGENIRSTTLSYNHEWTSRFSTTTNISNLVYRMDNNSSMGVTLIGYTDKVYRYAASRDILYEQLFTLVPAKGLELVSGISYQNSALLKQTNFLDAPFNPKDYRFFKGSVNISDPVSGSFGFNTGVHHNLSIFSQSYYSLKSFRFMAGVRVDNNSQYGLTFNPRVAGLYILNPAASIRGSLGFAFKEPPASMSWQSLAYKAGSALDSLVYMFIPNPKLEPEKYVSAELGLIRTYKKNFNLNISLYYNSIKNLITDTALLVSDQNLPKALLLDDSSKVYTKVNNPDALSRLYGLQATFRAKDLVKSIHLDAEVSLTFGKSSQKLPDFLQLAGNILSNFNLVPNHFGQMKLSMRPTENLYLQVTSIWESSWLRLIIPFKELYEDIIKDVDGFYSMDIVADYRIGNNLHAFVNVNNIFDEKYGGPRYSGMSTPLPYSPQHGRSIQIGLTYNLN
;
A
#
# COMPACT_ATOMS: atom_id res chain seq x y z
N MET A 1 4.34 30.45 2.92
CA MET A 1 4.23 31.38 4.07
C MET A 1 3.52 30.78 5.30
N LYS A 2 2.55 29.89 5.18
CA LYS A 2 1.94 29.20 6.34
C LYS A 2 2.88 28.16 6.98
N ALA A 3 3.62 27.41 6.19
CA ALA A 3 4.58 26.41 6.67
C ALA A 3 5.77 27.05 7.45
N LEU A 4 6.25 28.20 7.01
CA LEU A 4 7.31 28.91 7.74
C LEU A 4 6.87 29.38 9.13
N ARG A 5 5.57 29.68 9.32
CA ARG A 5 5.04 30.07 10.63
C ARG A 5 4.93 28.87 11.59
N VAL A 6 4.65 27.69 11.08
CA VAL A 6 4.63 26.45 11.89
C VAL A 6 6.04 26.03 12.30
N ILE A 7 7.00 26.12 11.37
CA ILE A 7 8.41 25.84 11.66
C ILE A 7 8.97 26.82 12.70
N SER A 8 8.62 28.11 12.60
CA SER A 8 9.02 29.12 13.58
C SER A 8 8.43 28.84 14.99
N ILE A 9 7.20 28.33 15.06
CA ILE A 9 6.57 27.98 16.34
C ILE A 9 7.21 26.75 16.96
N ILE A 10 7.56 25.75 16.18
CA ILE A 10 8.23 24.53 16.65
C ILE A 10 9.67 24.83 17.08
N LEU A 11 10.41 25.65 16.32
CA LEU A 11 11.75 26.06 16.71
C LEU A 11 11.76 26.92 17.99
N ILE A 12 10.77 27.79 18.16
CA ILE A 12 10.63 28.60 19.38
C ILE A 12 10.26 27.75 20.59
N LEU A 13 9.46 26.70 20.43
CA LEU A 13 9.14 25.75 21.50
C LEU A 13 10.33 24.86 21.89
N VAL A 14 11.20 24.49 20.94
CA VAL A 14 12.36 23.62 21.18
C VAL A 14 13.57 24.42 21.72
N LEU A 15 13.70 25.69 21.34
CA LEU A 15 14.84 26.55 21.73
C LEU A 15 14.58 27.48 22.91
N SER A 16 13.39 27.43 23.51
CA SER A 16 13.05 28.30 24.63
C SER A 16 13.59 27.75 25.97
N PRO A 17 14.56 28.42 26.60
CA PRO A 17 15.20 27.90 27.83
C PRO A 17 14.29 27.83 29.06
N LYS A 18 13.07 28.29 28.95
CA LYS A 18 12.11 28.35 30.08
C LYS A 18 11.38 27.05 30.43
N PHE A 19 11.53 26.01 29.62
CA PHE A 19 10.95 24.70 29.93
C PHE A 19 11.87 23.74 30.67
N CYS A 20 13.09 24.16 31.00
CA CYS A 20 14.12 23.32 31.62
C CYS A 20 14.36 23.57 33.12
N THR A 21 13.47 24.32 33.82
CA THR A 21 13.64 24.58 35.22
C THR A 21 12.40 24.19 36.02
N ILE A 22 12.18 22.89 36.20
CA ILE A 22 11.51 22.36 37.39
C ILE A 22 12.07 20.96 37.67
N SER A 23 12.88 20.87 38.65
CA SER A 23 13.15 19.82 39.61
C SER A 23 14.63 19.64 39.93
N GLN A 24 15.21 20.49 40.77
CA GLN A 24 16.33 20.10 41.63
C GLN A 24 15.75 19.50 42.91
N GLY A 25 15.94 18.22 43.11
CA GLY A 25 15.59 17.47 44.31
C GLY A 25 16.56 16.30 44.47
N GLN A 26 17.63 16.59 45.23
CA GLN A 26 18.49 15.69 46.01
C GLN A 26 18.74 14.26 45.55
N SER A 27 20.02 13.99 45.27
CA SER A 27 20.67 12.69 45.18
C SER A 27 20.70 11.92 46.53
N PRO A 28 20.70 10.57 46.43
CA PRO A 28 21.82 9.83 47.00
C PRO A 28 22.45 8.82 46.05
N GLU A 29 23.71 8.66 46.22
CA GLU A 29 24.70 7.80 45.54
C GLU A 29 24.50 6.30 45.73
N PRO A 30 25.43 5.48 45.18
CA PRO A 30 26.00 5.36 43.85
C PRO A 30 25.81 3.94 43.25
N GLY A 31 25.88 3.82 41.94
CA GLY A 31 25.98 2.50 41.30
C GLY A 31 25.04 2.31 40.11
N LEU A 32 24.76 3.33 39.36
CA LEU A 32 24.11 3.17 38.06
C LEU A 32 25.13 3.50 36.98
N HIS A 33 25.56 2.47 36.27
CA HIS A 33 26.24 2.60 34.99
C HIS A 33 25.53 3.66 34.17
N LYS A 34 26.28 4.62 33.67
CA LYS A 34 25.86 5.55 32.65
C LYS A 34 25.46 4.70 31.44
N LEU A 35 24.17 4.48 31.24
CA LEU A 35 23.60 4.05 29.96
C LEU A 35 23.71 5.28 29.04
N GLY A 36 24.88 5.45 28.45
CA GLY A 36 25.08 6.35 27.33
C GLY A 36 24.32 5.79 26.12
N VAL A 37 24.15 6.62 25.10
CA VAL A 37 23.64 6.27 23.78
C VAL A 37 24.40 5.09 23.12
N GLU A 38 25.42 4.55 23.78
CA GLU A 38 26.22 3.36 23.42
C GLU A 38 25.41 2.05 23.44
N ASP A 39 24.25 2.00 24.09
CA ASP A 39 23.40 0.80 24.18
C ASP A 39 22.22 0.74 23.18
N LEU A 40 22.21 1.58 22.17
CA LEU A 40 21.47 1.31 20.93
C LEU A 40 22.26 0.25 20.15
N ASP A 41 22.48 -0.87 20.80
CA ASP A 41 23.20 -2.01 20.23
C ASP A 41 22.31 -2.64 19.16
N LEU A 42 22.71 -2.49 17.87
CA LEU A 42 22.20 -3.30 16.76
C LEU A 42 22.37 -4.82 17.04
N ARG A 43 22.94 -5.16 18.16
CA ARG A 43 23.20 -6.53 18.64
C ARG A 43 22.01 -7.21 19.29
N LYS A 44 20.88 -6.52 19.50
CA LYS A 44 19.65 -7.27 19.81
C LYS A 44 19.27 -8.00 18.52
N ASP A 45 19.65 -9.25 18.48
CA ASP A 45 19.30 -10.13 17.40
C ASP A 45 17.80 -10.04 17.18
N THR A 46 17.35 -9.69 15.96
CA THR A 46 15.95 -9.78 15.56
C THR A 46 15.35 -11.15 15.87
N VAL A 47 16.21 -12.16 16.04
CA VAL A 47 15.87 -13.55 16.44
C VAL A 47 15.39 -13.62 17.89
N GLU A 48 15.88 -12.77 18.80
CA GLU A 48 15.45 -12.74 20.21
C GLU A 48 14.25 -11.80 20.45
N MET A 49 13.78 -11.07 19.43
CA MET A 49 12.67 -10.15 19.56
C MET A 49 11.33 -10.89 19.74
N ASN A 50 10.49 -10.32 20.59
CA ASN A 50 9.12 -10.74 20.71
C ASN A 50 8.24 -10.02 19.71
N VAL A 51 7.40 -10.77 19.01
CA VAL A 51 6.39 -10.26 18.06
C VAL A 51 4.99 -10.63 18.52
N ILE A 52 4.01 -9.83 18.15
CA ILE A 52 2.62 -9.99 18.58
C ILE A 52 1.72 -10.39 17.41
N SER A 53 2.03 -9.91 16.21
CA SER A 53 1.13 -10.04 15.05
C SER A 53 0.86 -11.48 14.63
N ALA A 54 1.78 -12.40 14.85
CA ALA A 54 1.63 -13.79 14.42
C ALA A 54 0.56 -14.56 15.17
N SER A 55 0.44 -14.32 16.47
CA SER A 55 -0.36 -15.10 17.39
C SER A 55 -1.33 -14.28 18.24
N ARG A 56 -1.35 -12.95 18.05
CA ARG A 56 -2.06 -12.00 18.93
C ARG A 56 -1.55 -12.04 20.39
N SER A 57 -0.43 -12.70 20.62
CA SER A 57 0.28 -12.79 21.90
C SER A 57 1.78 -12.66 21.67
N SER A 58 2.51 -12.24 22.68
CA SER A 58 3.96 -12.03 22.60
C SER A 58 4.72 -13.37 22.46
N LYS A 59 5.45 -13.57 21.38
CA LYS A 59 6.25 -14.77 21.08
C LYS A 59 7.58 -14.38 20.49
N LYS A 60 8.64 -15.14 20.78
CA LYS A 60 9.91 -14.99 20.09
C LYS A 60 9.80 -15.38 18.63
N ILE A 61 10.47 -14.62 17.75
CA ILE A 61 10.43 -14.87 16.29
C ILE A 61 10.91 -16.27 15.94
N ASP A 62 11.98 -16.75 16.56
CA ASP A 62 12.59 -18.06 16.33
C ASP A 62 11.70 -19.26 16.76
N GLU A 63 10.71 -19.00 17.60
CA GLU A 63 9.72 -20.00 18.04
C GLU A 63 8.46 -20.05 17.17
N LEU A 64 8.32 -19.14 16.19
CA LEU A 64 7.14 -19.08 15.36
C LEU A 64 7.23 -19.98 14.13
N PRO A 65 6.22 -20.82 13.88
CA PRO A 65 6.21 -21.72 12.73
C PRO A 65 5.81 -21.07 11.41
N ILE A 66 5.96 -19.75 11.30
CA ILE A 66 5.61 -18.94 10.13
C ILE A 66 6.72 -17.94 9.83
N THR A 67 6.74 -17.43 8.59
CA THR A 67 7.70 -16.41 8.19
C THR A 67 7.29 -15.03 8.66
N ILE A 68 8.15 -14.40 9.45
CA ILE A 68 8.01 -13.01 9.92
C ILE A 68 9.31 -12.27 9.71
N PHE A 69 9.19 -11.01 9.32
CA PHE A 69 10.26 -10.02 9.34
C PHE A 69 9.88 -8.88 10.28
N VAL A 70 10.88 -8.30 10.91
CA VAL A 70 10.72 -7.13 11.77
C VAL A 70 11.71 -6.08 11.32
N VAL A 71 11.20 -4.89 11.09
CA VAL A 71 12.02 -3.69 10.89
C VAL A 71 11.94 -2.88 12.18
N THR A 72 13.09 -2.64 12.77
CA THR A 72 13.19 -1.98 14.08
C THR A 72 13.13 -0.46 13.94
N ARG A 73 12.83 0.21 15.05
CA ARG A 73 12.90 1.66 15.16
C ARG A 73 14.25 2.22 14.73
N GLU A 74 15.33 1.59 15.21
CA GLU A 74 16.69 2.02 14.87
C GLU A 74 16.93 1.97 13.36
N GLU A 75 16.45 0.92 12.70
CA GLU A 75 16.57 0.79 11.26
C GLU A 75 15.73 1.86 10.54
N ILE A 76 14.50 2.12 10.99
CA ILE A 76 13.62 3.15 10.42
C ILE A 76 14.26 4.55 10.53
N ILE A 77 14.77 4.91 11.72
CA ILE A 77 15.32 6.24 11.97
C ILE A 77 16.63 6.43 11.23
N ARG A 78 17.55 5.46 11.25
CA ARG A 78 18.88 5.56 10.61
C ARG A 78 18.82 5.60 9.09
N ASN A 79 17.84 4.90 8.52
CA ASN A 79 17.67 4.89 7.07
C ASN A 79 16.70 5.97 6.57
N HIS A 80 16.17 6.77 7.50
CA HIS A 80 15.27 7.86 7.19
C HIS A 80 14.07 7.41 6.33
N TYR A 81 13.49 6.23 6.66
CA TYR A 81 12.31 5.74 5.97
C TYR A 81 11.09 6.60 6.32
N ASN A 82 10.42 7.13 5.30
CA ASN A 82 9.23 7.97 5.46
C ASN A 82 7.94 7.23 5.08
N SER A 83 8.00 6.40 4.04
CA SER A 83 6.85 5.63 3.59
C SER A 83 6.94 4.15 3.98
N LEU A 84 5.82 3.45 3.90
CA LEU A 84 5.79 2.00 4.10
C LEU A 84 6.62 1.26 3.03
N THR A 85 6.59 1.73 1.80
CA THR A 85 7.35 1.12 0.70
C THR A 85 8.85 1.27 0.90
N ASP A 86 9.33 2.37 1.50
CA ASP A 86 10.75 2.51 1.90
C ASP A 86 11.18 1.42 2.87
N VAL A 87 10.32 1.13 3.85
CA VAL A 87 10.58 0.09 4.86
C VAL A 87 10.68 -1.29 4.24
N ILE A 88 9.74 -1.60 3.35
CA ILE A 88 9.60 -2.98 2.85
C ILE A 88 10.36 -3.26 1.56
N LYS A 89 10.84 -2.24 0.82
CA LYS A 89 11.53 -2.42 -0.48
C LYS A 89 12.78 -3.33 -0.38
N SER A 90 13.37 -3.39 0.79
CA SER A 90 14.54 -4.23 1.05
C SER A 90 14.22 -5.58 1.70
N LEU A 91 12.94 -5.99 1.75
CA LEU A 91 12.54 -7.29 2.30
C LEU A 91 12.46 -8.37 1.21
N PRO A 92 12.77 -9.62 1.54
CA PRO A 92 12.75 -10.73 0.59
C PRO A 92 11.37 -10.91 -0.06
N GLY A 93 11.32 -11.10 -1.38
CA GLY A 93 10.07 -11.34 -2.11
C GLY A 93 9.13 -10.14 -2.19
N VAL A 94 9.61 -8.96 -1.84
CA VAL A 94 8.89 -7.69 -1.99
C VAL A 94 9.41 -6.94 -3.22
N ARG A 95 8.52 -6.36 -3.98
CA ARG A 95 8.76 -5.39 -5.05
C ARG A 95 7.92 -4.16 -4.77
N VAL A 96 8.44 -2.98 -5.02
CA VAL A 96 7.72 -1.73 -4.77
C VAL A 96 7.56 -0.92 -6.04
N SER A 97 6.60 -0.02 -6.03
CA SER A 97 6.37 0.97 -7.07
C SER A 97 6.19 2.34 -6.42
N GLN A 98 7.09 3.23 -6.73
CA GLN A 98 7.16 4.62 -6.28
C GLN A 98 7.30 5.53 -7.50
N PRO A 99 6.37 6.44 -7.80
CA PRO A 99 5.27 6.94 -6.96
C PRO A 99 3.97 6.10 -7.01
N GLY A 100 3.90 5.03 -7.79
CA GLY A 100 2.72 4.17 -7.87
C GLY A 100 1.59 4.74 -8.72
N SER A 101 0.42 4.94 -8.12
CA SER A 101 -0.77 5.44 -8.83
C SER A 101 -1.53 6.51 -8.04
N GLY A 102 -2.32 7.32 -8.72
CA GLY A 102 -3.16 8.31 -8.07
C GLY A 102 -4.12 7.68 -7.05
N GLU A 103 -4.76 6.57 -7.40
CA GLU A 103 -5.76 5.91 -6.58
C GLU A 103 -5.17 5.23 -5.33
N LEU A 104 -4.12 4.44 -5.48
CA LEU A 104 -3.52 3.70 -4.36
C LEU A 104 -2.26 4.35 -3.77
N GLY A 105 -1.73 5.39 -4.43
CA GLY A 105 -0.42 5.95 -4.09
C GLY A 105 0.68 4.95 -4.43
N GLU A 106 1.69 4.87 -3.59
CA GLU A 106 2.74 3.87 -3.69
C GLU A 106 2.15 2.47 -3.58
N SER A 107 2.68 1.56 -4.35
CA SER A 107 2.21 0.19 -4.35
C SER A 107 3.35 -0.79 -4.16
N PHE A 108 3.02 -1.99 -3.71
CA PHE A 108 3.99 -3.05 -3.52
C PHE A 108 3.40 -4.41 -3.88
N GLN A 109 4.28 -5.33 -4.20
CA GLN A 109 3.94 -6.74 -4.33
C GLN A 109 4.62 -7.53 -3.22
N LEU A 110 3.87 -8.44 -2.60
CA LEU A 110 4.39 -9.42 -1.66
C LEU A 110 4.20 -10.81 -2.25
N ARG A 111 5.32 -11.47 -2.58
CA ARG A 111 5.31 -12.77 -3.27
C ARG A 111 4.43 -12.78 -4.53
N GLY A 112 4.48 -11.68 -5.31
CA GLY A 112 3.77 -11.54 -6.58
C GLY A 112 2.33 -11.05 -6.50
N LEU A 113 1.78 -10.84 -5.31
CA LEU A 113 0.45 -10.26 -5.11
C LEU A 113 0.54 -8.77 -4.76
N ILE A 114 -0.34 -7.96 -5.35
CA ILE A 114 -0.42 -6.52 -5.04
C ILE A 114 -0.77 -6.32 -3.58
N GLY A 115 0.19 -5.82 -2.80
CA GLY A 115 0.07 -5.73 -1.36
C GLY A 115 -1.03 -4.79 -0.88
N ASN A 116 -1.22 -3.65 -1.54
CA ASN A 116 -2.32 -2.74 -1.22
C ASN A 116 -3.70 -3.43 -1.22
N LEU A 117 -3.88 -4.50 -1.99
CA LEU A 117 -5.13 -5.25 -2.13
C LEU A 117 -5.19 -6.52 -1.29
N TYR A 118 -4.06 -7.20 -1.13
CA TYR A 118 -3.97 -8.57 -0.61
C TYR A 118 -3.17 -8.67 0.69
N THR A 119 -2.63 -7.56 1.20
CA THR A 119 -1.94 -7.48 2.50
C THR A 119 -2.72 -6.58 3.43
N LEU A 120 -3.04 -7.08 4.61
CA LEU A 120 -3.75 -6.30 5.61
C LEU A 120 -2.77 -5.41 6.38
N ILE A 121 -3.01 -4.09 6.35
CA ILE A 121 -2.21 -3.11 7.10
C ILE A 121 -2.92 -2.79 8.41
N LEU A 122 -2.15 -2.88 9.50
CA LEU A 122 -2.61 -2.65 10.86
C LEU A 122 -1.82 -1.52 11.52
N ILE A 123 -2.47 -0.78 12.39
CA ILE A 123 -1.80 0.09 13.37
C ILE A 123 -2.15 -0.46 14.76
N ASN A 124 -1.13 -0.82 15.54
CA ASN A 124 -1.28 -1.41 16.87
C ASN A 124 -2.22 -2.62 16.90
N GLY A 125 -2.17 -3.46 15.85
CA GLY A 125 -2.96 -4.69 15.74
C GLY A 125 -4.38 -4.54 15.20
N LEU A 126 -4.84 -3.33 14.87
CA LEU A 126 -6.18 -3.07 14.33
C LEU A 126 -6.14 -2.60 12.86
N PRO A 127 -7.05 -3.09 12.01
CA PRO A 127 -7.10 -2.75 10.59
C PRO A 127 -7.36 -1.26 10.34
N VAL A 128 -6.70 -0.70 9.32
CA VAL A 128 -6.88 0.70 8.91
C VAL A 128 -7.31 0.86 7.45
N LYS A 129 -7.63 -0.23 6.76
CA LYS A 129 -8.19 -0.19 5.42
C LYS A 129 -9.68 0.16 5.46
N PRO A 130 -10.12 1.25 4.81
CA PRO A 130 -11.53 1.61 4.72
C PRO A 130 -12.34 0.65 3.83
N SER A 131 -13.62 0.43 4.15
CA SER A 131 -14.49 -0.45 3.35
C SER A 131 -14.92 0.13 2.00
N ALA A 132 -14.84 1.46 1.82
CA ALA A 132 -15.21 2.10 0.55
C ALA A 132 -14.18 1.95 -0.56
N VAL A 133 -12.93 1.58 -0.24
CA VAL A 133 -11.81 1.54 -1.20
C VAL A 133 -11.46 0.12 -1.59
N ILE A 134 -10.88 -0.03 -2.77
CA ILE A 134 -10.47 -1.34 -3.31
C ILE A 134 -9.27 -1.93 -2.56
N GLY A 135 -8.35 -1.10 -2.10
CA GLY A 135 -7.13 -1.46 -1.39
C GLY A 135 -6.70 -0.36 -0.44
N MET A 136 -5.72 -0.60 0.40
CA MET A 136 -5.18 0.42 1.30
C MET A 136 -4.34 1.43 0.50
N PRO A 137 -4.71 2.71 0.49
CA PRO A 137 -3.88 3.75 -0.11
C PRO A 137 -2.63 4.01 0.74
N VAL A 138 -1.47 4.06 0.11
CA VAL A 138 -0.17 4.21 0.77
C VAL A 138 0.60 5.39 0.20
N LEU A 139 1.07 6.24 1.08
CA LEU A 139 2.06 7.30 0.86
C LEU A 139 2.69 7.60 2.25
N ASP A 140 3.24 8.78 2.49
CA ASP A 140 3.88 9.13 3.78
C ASP A 140 2.88 9.44 4.91
N GLN A 141 1.57 9.17 4.74
CA GLN A 141 0.55 9.42 5.76
C GLN A 141 0.51 8.38 6.89
N LEU A 142 1.20 7.24 6.73
CA LEU A 142 1.24 6.20 7.75
C LEU A 142 2.28 6.51 8.84
N PRO A 143 2.07 6.12 10.11
CA PRO A 143 2.97 6.44 11.22
C PRO A 143 4.25 5.59 11.21
N ILE A 144 5.06 5.71 10.15
CA ILE A 144 6.28 4.91 9.95
C ILE A 144 7.39 5.35 10.92
N ARG A 145 7.71 6.65 10.96
CA ARG A 145 8.75 7.17 11.84
C ARG A 145 8.38 7.12 13.32
N GLN A 146 7.09 7.02 13.60
CA GLN A 146 6.52 6.87 14.95
C GLN A 146 6.49 5.42 15.43
N ALA A 147 6.87 4.48 14.55
CA ALA A 147 6.86 3.07 14.91
C ALA A 147 8.02 2.71 15.86
N GLU A 148 7.72 1.87 16.83
CA GLU A 148 8.72 1.12 17.63
C GLU A 148 9.31 -0.01 16.79
N ARG A 149 8.46 -0.64 15.99
CA ARG A 149 8.82 -1.65 15.00
C ARG A 149 7.66 -1.86 14.02
N ILE A 150 7.99 -2.44 12.88
CA ILE A 150 7.00 -2.90 11.91
C ILE A 150 7.17 -4.41 11.76
N GLU A 151 6.09 -5.15 12.05
CA GLU A 151 6.06 -6.61 11.93
C GLU A 151 5.38 -7.01 10.62
N ILE A 152 6.07 -7.82 9.81
CA ILE A 152 5.59 -8.25 8.50
C ILE A 152 5.45 -9.77 8.49
N ILE A 153 4.23 -10.26 8.46
CA ILE A 153 3.89 -11.67 8.36
C ILE A 153 3.72 -12.01 6.88
N TYR A 154 4.34 -13.08 6.44
CA TYR A 154 4.20 -13.63 5.10
C TYR A 154 3.19 -14.77 5.08
N GLY A 155 2.39 -14.81 4.03
CA GLY A 155 1.36 -15.82 3.84
C GLY A 155 0.05 -15.53 4.58
N PRO A 156 -0.95 -16.41 4.44
CA PRO A 156 -2.31 -16.15 4.87
C PRO A 156 -2.42 -16.02 6.39
N ALA A 157 -3.07 -14.96 6.84
CA ALA A 157 -3.34 -14.68 8.23
C ALA A 157 -4.84 -14.49 8.52
N ALA A 158 -5.70 -14.87 7.57
CA ALA A 158 -7.14 -14.71 7.68
C ALA A 158 -7.77 -15.50 8.84
N ALA A 159 -7.14 -16.58 9.28
CA ALA A 159 -7.55 -17.32 10.46
C ALA A 159 -7.60 -16.48 11.75
N VAL A 160 -6.90 -15.35 11.78
CA VAL A 160 -6.84 -14.45 12.94
C VAL A 160 -7.40 -13.07 12.61
N TYR A 161 -7.09 -12.56 11.43
CA TYR A 161 -7.36 -11.16 11.04
C TYR A 161 -8.57 -11.01 10.11
N GLY A 162 -9.05 -12.10 9.49
CA GLY A 162 -10.19 -12.06 8.57
C GLY A 162 -9.82 -11.67 7.15
N ALA A 163 -10.73 -10.99 6.50
CA ALA A 163 -10.62 -10.60 5.09
C ALA A 163 -9.32 -9.82 4.79
N ASP A 164 -8.85 -9.94 3.55
CA ASP A 164 -7.69 -9.23 2.99
C ASP A 164 -6.31 -9.57 3.60
N ALA A 165 -6.25 -10.35 4.69
CA ALA A 165 -5.00 -10.91 5.20
C ALA A 165 -4.54 -12.13 4.36
N VAL A 166 -4.36 -11.92 3.07
CA VAL A 166 -4.15 -12.94 2.04
C VAL A 166 -2.68 -13.24 1.82
N SER A 167 -1.91 -12.25 1.30
CA SER A 167 -0.47 -12.41 1.07
C SER A 167 0.35 -12.19 2.34
N GLY A 168 -0.22 -11.49 3.31
CA GLY A 168 0.42 -11.20 4.59
C GLY A 168 -0.32 -10.17 5.43
N VAL A 169 0.35 -9.80 6.51
CA VAL A 169 -0.07 -8.71 7.40
C VAL A 169 1.13 -7.82 7.67
N ILE A 170 0.94 -6.52 7.63
CA ILE A 170 1.92 -5.52 8.05
C ILE A 170 1.34 -4.79 9.25
N ASN A 171 1.99 -4.89 10.41
CA ASN A 171 1.55 -4.23 11.63
C ASN A 171 2.55 -3.16 12.06
N ILE A 172 2.12 -1.92 12.01
CA ILE A 172 2.88 -0.75 12.48
C ILE A 172 2.59 -0.60 13.97
N ILE A 173 3.58 -0.88 14.80
CA ILE A 173 3.47 -0.77 16.26
C ILE A 173 4.10 0.54 16.66
N THR A 174 3.29 1.49 17.12
CA THR A 174 3.75 2.82 17.52
C THR A 174 4.53 2.78 18.83
N ARG A 175 5.50 3.67 18.97
CA ARG A 175 6.38 3.75 20.12
C ARG A 175 5.60 3.99 21.42
N GLU A 176 6.00 3.26 22.45
CA GLU A 176 5.60 3.45 23.83
C GLU A 176 6.75 4.06 24.62
N ALA A 177 6.45 4.82 25.66
CA ALA A 177 7.49 5.40 26.49
C ALA A 177 8.04 4.37 27.48
N ASP A 178 9.31 3.98 27.33
CA ASP A 178 9.98 3.07 28.28
C ASP A 178 10.38 3.78 29.56
N LYS A 179 10.99 4.95 29.44
CA LYS A 179 11.50 5.77 30.55
C LYS A 179 11.32 7.25 30.23
N GLY A 180 10.94 8.04 31.25
CA GLY A 180 10.97 9.51 31.14
C GLY A 180 10.24 10.10 29.95
N THR A 181 10.70 11.24 29.50
CA THR A 181 10.21 11.94 28.30
C THR A 181 11.17 11.72 27.15
N PHE A 182 10.64 11.48 25.96
CA PHE A 182 11.39 11.42 24.73
C PHE A 182 10.87 12.44 23.72
N VAL A 183 11.76 12.90 22.84
CA VAL A 183 11.45 13.82 21.74
C VAL A 183 12.16 13.32 20.49
N LEU A 184 11.43 13.21 19.39
CA LEU A 184 11.95 13.00 18.06
C LEU A 184 11.51 14.17 17.19
N GLY A 185 12.42 14.76 16.43
CA GLY A 185 12.12 15.74 15.39
C GLY A 185 12.99 15.46 14.16
N ASP A 186 12.41 15.58 13.00
CA ASP A 186 13.11 15.40 11.73
C ASP A 186 12.66 16.47 10.75
N VAL A 187 13.62 17.02 10.02
CA VAL A 187 13.37 17.97 8.93
C VAL A 187 14.26 17.58 7.77
N SER A 188 13.67 17.41 6.60
CA SER A 188 14.40 17.07 5.39
C SER A 188 13.96 17.88 4.18
N LEU A 189 14.90 18.14 3.30
CA LEU A 189 14.73 18.85 2.04
C LEU A 189 15.34 18.01 0.94
N GLY A 190 14.81 18.12 -0.26
CA GLY A 190 15.33 17.36 -1.40
C GLY A 190 15.03 18.01 -2.74
N GLN A 191 15.34 17.28 -3.79
CA GLN A 191 15.01 17.68 -5.15
C GLN A 191 13.49 17.71 -5.37
N GLN A 192 13.02 18.37 -6.43
CA GLN A 192 11.61 18.57 -6.77
C GLN A 192 10.81 19.23 -5.62
N ASP A 193 11.43 20.18 -4.94
CA ASP A 193 10.87 20.85 -3.75
C ASP A 193 10.38 19.89 -2.67
N TYR A 194 10.98 18.68 -2.60
CA TYR A 194 10.69 17.76 -1.53
C TYR A 194 10.96 18.41 -0.18
N ARG A 195 9.96 18.37 0.69
CA ARG A 195 10.01 18.89 2.06
C ARG A 195 9.30 17.90 2.98
N SER A 196 9.98 17.47 4.02
CA SER A 196 9.36 16.64 5.04
C SER A 196 9.70 17.17 6.43
N THR A 197 8.72 17.13 7.31
CA THR A 197 8.86 17.45 8.73
C THR A 197 8.10 16.41 9.52
N ASP A 198 8.76 15.87 10.53
CA ASP A 198 8.21 14.85 11.41
C ASP A 198 8.52 15.20 12.87
N PHE A 199 7.58 14.94 13.77
CA PHE A 199 7.82 15.11 15.20
C PHE A 199 7.10 14.04 16.00
N MET A 200 7.67 13.68 17.13
CA MET A 200 7.04 12.85 18.13
C MET A 200 7.54 13.25 19.52
N VAL A 201 6.61 13.47 20.43
CA VAL A 201 6.88 13.74 21.85
C VAL A 201 6.08 12.75 22.65
N GLY A 202 6.71 12.11 23.60
CA GLY A 202 6.01 11.20 24.50
C GLY A 202 6.73 11.06 25.83
N GLY A 203 6.07 10.37 26.73
CA GLY A 203 6.61 10.21 28.06
C GLY A 203 5.80 9.27 28.94
N LYS A 204 6.36 9.05 30.12
CA LYS A 204 5.78 8.22 31.15
C LYS A 204 5.76 9.02 32.45
N THR A 205 4.61 9.11 33.08
CA THR A 205 4.43 9.83 34.33
C THR A 205 3.65 8.97 35.32
N GLY A 206 3.85 9.26 36.62
CA GLY A 206 3.21 8.50 37.69
C GLY A 206 4.16 7.54 38.44
N LYS A 207 3.67 6.87 39.45
CA LYS A 207 4.42 5.91 40.27
C LYS A 207 3.63 4.63 40.48
N ASN A 208 4.35 3.52 40.66
CA ASN A 208 3.77 2.20 40.89
C ASN A 208 2.75 1.81 39.81
N ASN A 209 1.57 1.34 40.18
CA ASN A 209 0.51 0.93 39.24
C ASN A 209 -0.27 2.10 38.61
N ASN A 210 0.08 3.37 38.97
CA ASN A 210 -0.56 4.58 38.43
C ASN A 210 0.30 5.26 37.38
N ILE A 211 0.81 4.47 36.43
CA ILE A 211 1.66 4.97 35.35
C ILE A 211 0.76 5.30 34.15
N MET A 212 0.86 6.55 33.72
CA MET A 212 0.30 7.01 32.45
C MET A 212 1.42 7.15 31.41
N GLN A 213 1.22 6.58 30.25
CA GLN A 213 2.08 6.78 29.08
C GLN A 213 1.33 7.60 28.05
N TYR A 214 2.03 8.48 27.39
CA TYR A 214 1.46 9.34 26.35
C TYR A 214 2.45 9.56 25.23
N SER A 215 1.93 9.72 24.02
CA SER A 215 2.67 10.20 22.87
C SER A 215 1.80 11.05 21.96
N PHE A 216 2.38 12.11 21.40
CA PHE A 216 1.80 12.97 20.38
C PHE A 216 2.78 13.06 19.21
N TYR A 217 2.27 12.99 18.01
CA TYR A 217 3.10 12.97 16.82
C TYR A 217 2.40 13.55 15.60
N GLY A 218 3.20 13.98 14.66
CA GLY A 218 2.72 14.45 13.36
C GLY A 218 3.82 14.42 12.33
N ALA A 219 3.40 14.38 11.08
CA ALA A 219 4.28 14.46 9.93
C ALA A 219 3.63 15.25 8.80
N LEU A 220 4.44 15.91 8.01
CA LEU A 220 4.04 16.60 6.79
C LEU A 220 5.10 16.33 5.72
N THR A 221 4.68 15.85 4.56
CA THR A 221 5.54 15.68 3.39
C THR A 221 4.89 16.32 2.18
N GLU A 222 5.64 17.09 1.43
CA GLU A 222 5.21 17.76 0.19
C GLU A 222 6.27 17.50 -0.89
N VAL A 223 5.81 17.23 -2.09
CA VAL A 223 6.63 17.05 -3.30
C VAL A 223 5.95 17.82 -4.44
N SER A 224 6.67 18.68 -5.13
CA SER A 224 6.09 19.45 -6.24
C SER A 224 5.98 18.64 -7.53
N ASP A 225 6.86 17.68 -7.75
CA ASP A 225 6.84 16.81 -8.94
C ASP A 225 7.43 15.43 -8.66
N GLN A 226 6.82 14.39 -9.22
CA GLN A 226 7.26 12.99 -9.02
C GLN A 226 8.48 12.59 -9.86
N ASN A 227 9.04 13.49 -10.67
CA ASN A 227 10.24 13.24 -11.49
C ASN A 227 10.17 11.96 -12.34
N ILE A 228 9.02 11.72 -12.96
CA ILE A 228 8.82 10.55 -13.85
C ILE A 228 8.62 10.94 -15.32
N LYS A 229 8.80 12.22 -15.67
CA LYS A 229 8.58 12.71 -17.04
C LYS A 229 9.69 12.27 -17.98
N LYS A 230 10.91 12.54 -17.56
CA LYS A 230 12.09 12.32 -18.38
C LYS A 230 12.47 10.84 -18.48
N GLY A 231 12.58 10.34 -19.70
CA GLY A 231 13.03 8.99 -20.00
C GLY A 231 11.94 7.92 -20.00
N TYR A 232 10.67 8.34 -20.02
CA TYR A 232 9.51 7.45 -20.16
C TYR A 232 8.59 7.89 -21.31
N ASP A 233 9.18 8.51 -22.35
CA ASP A 233 8.43 9.07 -23.48
C ASP A 233 7.56 8.04 -24.19
N GLU A 234 8.01 6.79 -24.26
CA GLU A 234 7.27 5.67 -24.83
C GLU A 234 5.95 5.36 -24.11
N VAL A 235 5.91 5.67 -22.80
CA VAL A 235 4.73 5.46 -21.95
C VAL A 235 3.79 6.66 -22.03
N TYR A 236 4.34 7.84 -22.22
CA TYR A 236 3.62 9.10 -22.23
C TYR A 236 3.61 9.74 -23.63
N ASN A 237 3.07 9.04 -24.61
CA ASN A 237 3.00 9.56 -25.98
C ASN A 237 2.09 10.80 -26.06
N PRO A 238 2.63 11.97 -26.44
CA PRO A 238 1.87 13.22 -26.53
C PRO A 238 0.73 13.21 -27.56
N LEU A 239 0.78 12.36 -28.58
CA LEU A 239 -0.32 12.22 -29.56
C LEU A 239 -1.64 11.77 -28.91
N HIS A 240 -1.59 11.26 -27.71
CA HIS A 240 -2.76 10.86 -26.94
C HIS A 240 -3.43 12.02 -26.17
N TYR A 241 -2.92 13.27 -26.28
CA TYR A 241 -3.49 14.43 -25.61
C TYR A 241 -4.29 15.31 -26.58
N PRO A 242 -5.62 15.22 -26.64
CA PRO A 242 -6.42 16.19 -27.38
C PRO A 242 -6.28 17.58 -26.75
N GLN A 243 -6.07 18.57 -27.61
CA GLN A 243 -5.86 19.95 -27.20
C GLN A 243 -7.17 20.61 -26.75
N GLU A 244 -8.29 20.28 -27.39
CA GLU A 244 -9.58 20.88 -27.14
C GLU A 244 -10.71 19.85 -27.05
N LYS A 245 -11.78 20.26 -26.38
CA LYS A 245 -12.99 19.43 -26.25
C LYS A 245 -13.66 19.21 -27.59
N GLY A 246 -13.91 17.94 -27.95
CA GLY A 246 -14.54 17.56 -29.21
C GLY A 246 -13.67 17.72 -30.45
N GLN A 247 -12.38 17.96 -30.27
CA GLN A 247 -11.42 18.07 -31.37
C GLN A 247 -11.34 16.74 -32.12
N LYS A 248 -11.46 16.81 -33.45
CA LYS A 248 -11.14 15.72 -34.36
C LYS A 248 -9.84 16.01 -35.08
N TYR A 249 -9.01 15.02 -35.22
CA TYR A 249 -7.73 15.13 -35.93
C TYR A 249 -7.84 14.66 -37.38
N MET A 250 -7.13 15.35 -38.25
CA MET A 250 -6.94 14.93 -39.61
C MET A 250 -5.77 13.95 -39.71
N VAL A 251 -5.99 12.80 -40.30
CA VAL A 251 -4.92 11.89 -40.69
C VAL A 251 -5.07 11.62 -42.17
N GLY A 252 -4.28 12.30 -42.97
CA GLY A 252 -4.47 12.36 -44.39
C GLY A 252 -5.79 13.07 -44.74
N SER A 253 -6.68 12.36 -45.44
CA SER A 253 -7.98 12.92 -45.83
C SER A 253 -9.14 12.53 -44.92
N GLN A 254 -8.89 11.82 -43.85
CA GLN A 254 -9.91 11.32 -42.92
C GLN A 254 -9.80 11.98 -41.56
N GLN A 255 -10.97 12.18 -40.92
CA GLN A 255 -11.07 12.68 -39.58
C GLN A 255 -11.17 11.50 -38.59
N TYR A 256 -10.39 11.55 -37.54
CA TYR A 256 -10.35 10.57 -36.48
C TYR A 256 -10.60 11.22 -35.12
N GLU A 257 -11.29 10.52 -34.25
CA GLU A 257 -11.33 10.87 -32.83
C GLU A 257 -9.95 10.65 -32.22
N PRO A 258 -9.56 11.39 -31.20
CA PRO A 258 -8.23 11.25 -30.58
C PRO A 258 -7.87 9.81 -30.18
N LEU A 259 -8.89 9.05 -29.78
CA LEU A 259 -8.74 7.64 -29.38
C LEU A 259 -8.51 6.67 -30.53
N GLU A 260 -8.82 7.07 -31.74
CA GLU A 260 -8.65 6.26 -32.93
C GLU A 260 -7.26 6.39 -33.56
N ILE A 261 -6.49 7.43 -33.14
CA ILE A 261 -5.20 7.72 -33.72
C ILE A 261 -4.14 6.83 -33.10
N THR A 262 -3.62 5.91 -33.85
CA THR A 262 -2.54 5.02 -33.48
C THR A 262 -1.36 5.24 -34.46
N ASP A 263 -0.15 4.84 -34.01
CA ASP A 263 1.00 4.83 -34.92
C ASP A 263 0.69 4.03 -36.21
N GLN A 264 -0.08 2.97 -36.08
CA GLN A 264 -0.48 2.16 -37.23
C GLN A 264 -1.39 2.92 -38.20
N ILE A 265 -2.30 3.76 -37.69
CA ILE A 265 -3.15 4.62 -38.56
C ILE A 265 -2.29 5.66 -39.26
N LEU A 266 -1.33 6.29 -38.56
CA LEU A 266 -0.39 7.23 -39.19
C LEU A 266 0.44 6.54 -40.28
N ILE A 267 0.98 5.37 -39.98
CA ILE A 267 1.75 4.55 -40.95
C ILE A 267 0.89 4.15 -42.14
N ASN A 268 -0.29 3.61 -41.92
CA ASN A 268 -1.20 3.16 -42.98
C ASN A 268 -1.69 4.32 -43.88
N SER A 269 -1.80 5.49 -43.28
CA SER A 269 -2.16 6.71 -43.99
C SER A 269 -0.96 7.43 -44.60
N SER A 270 0.25 6.91 -44.42
CA SER A 270 1.52 7.51 -44.84
C SER A 270 1.71 8.94 -44.33
N VAL A 271 1.19 9.22 -43.15
CA VAL A 271 1.31 10.53 -42.48
C VAL A 271 2.47 10.46 -41.51
N SER A 272 3.47 11.32 -41.71
CA SER A 272 4.55 11.44 -40.74
C SER A 272 4.05 12.16 -39.47
N PRO A 273 4.70 11.96 -38.33
CA PRO A 273 4.36 12.71 -37.10
C PRO A 273 4.40 14.24 -37.30
N GLY A 274 5.38 14.75 -38.03
CA GLY A 274 5.47 16.17 -38.34
C GLY A 274 4.33 16.65 -39.24
N GLN A 275 3.88 15.84 -40.23
CA GLN A 275 2.73 16.15 -41.05
C GLN A 275 1.44 16.16 -40.22
N PHE A 276 1.26 15.16 -39.32
CA PHE A 276 0.12 15.15 -38.42
C PHE A 276 0.04 16.43 -37.57
N ILE A 277 1.17 16.92 -37.06
CA ILE A 277 1.22 18.18 -36.33
C ILE A 277 0.83 19.35 -37.21
N SER A 278 1.43 19.47 -38.40
CA SER A 278 1.14 20.60 -39.27
C SER A 278 -0.32 20.63 -39.72
N ASP A 279 -0.98 19.49 -39.80
CA ASP A 279 -2.36 19.37 -40.23
C ASP A 279 -3.39 19.68 -39.14
N ASN A 280 -2.99 19.53 -37.88
CA ASN A 280 -3.89 19.56 -36.73
C ASN A 280 -3.62 20.63 -35.68
N TYR A 281 -2.49 21.32 -35.80
CA TYR A 281 -2.07 22.35 -34.83
C TYR A 281 -1.87 23.71 -35.52
N PRO A 282 -1.95 24.84 -34.79
CA PRO A 282 -1.72 26.15 -35.35
C PRO A 282 -0.32 26.28 -36.01
N PRO A 283 -0.17 27.14 -37.03
CA PRO A 283 1.11 27.32 -37.73
C PRO A 283 2.25 27.87 -36.89
N ASP A 284 1.93 28.48 -35.78
CA ASP A 284 2.83 28.99 -34.75
C ASP A 284 3.14 27.99 -33.65
N TYR A 285 2.70 26.73 -33.80
CA TYR A 285 3.06 25.66 -32.93
C TYR A 285 4.52 25.26 -33.11
N GLU A 286 5.40 25.85 -32.33
CA GLU A 286 6.84 25.54 -32.29
C GLU A 286 7.18 24.25 -31.55
N GLY A 287 6.16 23.44 -31.27
CA GLY A 287 6.40 22.21 -30.55
C GLY A 287 7.04 21.18 -31.45
N ASP A 288 8.25 20.73 -31.10
CA ASP A 288 8.56 19.31 -31.23
C ASP A 288 7.32 18.50 -30.79
N LEU A 289 7.17 17.25 -31.21
CA LEU A 289 6.18 16.29 -30.69
C LEU A 289 6.08 16.23 -29.16
N THR A 290 6.89 16.99 -28.47
CA THR A 290 6.76 17.38 -27.06
C THR A 290 5.67 18.44 -26.91
N ILE A 291 4.42 18.04 -27.12
CA ILE A 291 3.30 18.76 -26.50
C ILE A 291 3.72 18.96 -25.04
N PRO A 292 3.46 20.11 -24.38
CA PRO A 292 3.66 20.25 -22.94
C PRO A 292 2.74 19.26 -22.23
N ALA A 293 3.12 18.01 -22.34
CA ALA A 293 2.25 16.90 -22.14
C ALA A 293 2.07 16.64 -20.65
N MET A 294 3.12 16.92 -19.90
CA MET A 294 3.09 16.67 -18.47
C MET A 294 3.50 17.94 -17.74
N GLU A 295 2.56 18.50 -17.02
CA GLU A 295 2.82 19.45 -15.96
C GLU A 295 3.40 18.73 -14.73
N ASP A 296 3.71 19.50 -13.68
CA ASP A 296 4.17 18.92 -12.43
C ASP A 296 3.11 18.00 -11.81
N LEU A 297 3.57 16.90 -11.23
CA LEU A 297 2.74 15.88 -10.61
C LEU A 297 2.89 15.93 -9.08
N PRO A 298 2.21 16.87 -8.41
CA PRO A 298 2.41 17.10 -6.99
C PRO A 298 1.82 15.97 -6.13
N SER A 299 2.44 15.77 -4.97
CA SER A 299 1.88 14.96 -3.90
C SER A 299 2.06 15.61 -2.53
N GLU A 300 1.18 15.27 -1.61
CA GLU A 300 1.20 15.74 -0.23
C GLU A 300 0.69 14.64 0.69
N SER A 301 1.32 14.52 1.85
CA SER A 301 0.84 13.66 2.93
C SER A 301 0.93 14.38 4.26
N ASN A 302 -0.03 14.15 5.12
CA ASN A 302 0.07 14.59 6.50
C ASN A 302 -0.50 13.55 7.48
N LEU A 303 0.10 13.54 8.64
CA LEU A 303 -0.27 12.68 9.76
C LEU A 303 -0.38 13.54 11.02
N LEU A 304 -1.40 13.31 11.80
CA LEU A 304 -1.51 13.80 13.17
C LEU A 304 -2.07 12.67 14.03
N GLY A 305 -1.39 12.36 15.14
CA GLY A 305 -1.85 11.30 16.00
C GLY A 305 -1.45 11.48 17.46
N PHE A 306 -2.10 10.69 18.30
CA PHE A 306 -1.73 10.53 19.68
C PHE A 306 -2.07 9.14 20.22
N ARG A 307 -1.38 8.73 21.27
CA ARG A 307 -1.69 7.54 22.05
C ARG A 307 -1.57 7.82 23.54
N LEU A 308 -2.57 7.40 24.30
CA LEU A 308 -2.63 7.52 25.75
C LEU A 308 -2.87 6.15 26.35
N MET A 309 -2.11 5.78 27.37
CA MET A 309 -2.23 4.48 28.02
C MET A 309 -2.26 4.65 29.54
N TYR A 310 -3.22 4.04 30.19
CA TYR A 310 -3.38 4.06 31.63
C TYR A 310 -4.09 2.81 32.13
N ARG A 311 -3.48 2.07 33.04
CA ARG A 311 -4.07 0.89 33.71
C ARG A 311 -4.75 -0.11 32.74
N GLY A 312 -4.04 -0.49 31.69
CA GLY A 312 -4.55 -1.43 30.69
C GLY A 312 -5.48 -0.82 29.63
N VAL A 313 -5.94 0.42 29.81
CA VAL A 313 -6.68 1.17 28.79
C VAL A 313 -5.69 1.87 27.85
N SER A 314 -5.91 1.75 26.56
CA SER A 314 -5.17 2.49 25.52
C SER A 314 -6.17 3.20 24.61
N LEU A 315 -6.02 4.50 24.46
CA LEU A 315 -6.74 5.32 23.50
C LEU A 315 -5.76 5.82 22.46
N SER A 316 -6.02 5.60 21.20
CA SER A 316 -5.21 6.16 20.11
C SER A 316 -6.08 6.80 19.02
N PHE A 317 -5.50 7.80 18.38
CA PHE A 317 -6.10 8.54 17.29
C PHE A 317 -5.05 8.78 16.22
N ASN A 318 -5.44 8.60 14.96
CA ASN A 318 -4.64 8.96 13.79
C ASN A 318 -5.54 9.65 12.77
N ASN A 319 -5.10 10.79 12.28
CA ASN A 319 -5.64 11.45 11.10
C ASN A 319 -4.58 11.40 10.02
N MET A 320 -4.84 10.63 8.98
CA MET A 320 -3.93 10.30 7.89
C MET A 320 -4.52 10.88 6.60
N TYR A 321 -3.89 11.90 6.05
CA TYR A 321 -4.30 12.53 4.80
C TYR A 321 -3.21 12.33 3.75
N ARG A 322 -3.62 12.04 2.52
CA ARG A 322 -2.76 12.08 1.35
C ARG A 322 -3.49 12.69 0.16
N ARG A 323 -2.74 13.28 -0.73
CA ARG A 323 -3.16 13.54 -2.11
C ARG A 323 -2.00 13.27 -3.06
N SER A 324 -2.32 12.82 -4.25
CA SER A 324 -1.38 12.65 -5.36
C SER A 324 -2.08 12.96 -6.67
N HIS A 325 -1.31 13.29 -7.70
CA HIS A 325 -1.88 13.56 -9.02
C HIS A 325 -2.70 12.36 -9.50
N SER A 326 -3.95 12.59 -9.90
CA SER A 326 -4.93 11.53 -10.15
C SER A 326 -4.61 10.65 -11.36
N SER A 327 -3.87 11.18 -12.33
CA SER A 327 -3.49 10.44 -13.54
C SER A 327 -2.29 9.51 -13.35
N LEU A 328 -1.57 9.59 -12.22
CA LEU A 328 -0.43 8.69 -11.95
C LEU A 328 -0.83 7.23 -12.12
N GLY A 329 -0.02 6.48 -12.88
CA GLY A 329 -0.25 5.06 -13.18
C GLY A 329 -1.36 4.77 -14.20
N GLN A 330 -2.00 5.82 -14.76
CA GLN A 330 -3.05 5.72 -15.76
C GLN A 330 -2.50 5.98 -17.17
N SER A 331 -3.14 5.39 -18.17
CA SER A 331 -2.79 5.68 -19.56
C SER A 331 -3.09 7.12 -19.93
N THR A 332 -2.14 7.79 -20.57
CA THR A 332 -2.29 9.12 -21.18
C THR A 332 -3.40 9.18 -22.23
N TYR A 333 -3.81 8.05 -22.73
CA TYR A 333 -4.88 7.85 -23.68
C TYR A 333 -6.26 8.29 -23.14
N LEU A 334 -6.55 8.01 -21.86
CA LEU A 334 -7.80 8.41 -21.21
C LEU A 334 -7.61 9.48 -20.15
N PHE A 335 -6.41 9.65 -19.61
CA PHE A 335 -6.18 10.52 -18.45
C PHE A 335 -5.14 11.58 -18.76
N ARG A 336 -5.44 12.79 -18.40
CA ARG A 336 -4.57 13.96 -18.64
C ARG A 336 -3.58 14.19 -17.53
N TYR A 337 -2.36 14.48 -17.93
CA TYR A 337 -1.23 14.80 -17.08
C TYR A 337 -0.85 16.30 -17.11
N ASN A 338 -1.60 17.12 -17.84
CA ASN A 338 -1.28 18.53 -18.09
C ASN A 338 -2.07 19.50 -17.19
N ASP A 339 -2.67 19.05 -16.12
CA ASP A 339 -3.32 19.89 -15.12
C ASP A 339 -2.88 19.46 -13.71
N PRO A 340 -1.90 20.16 -13.08
CA PRO A 340 -1.39 19.80 -11.76
C PRO A 340 -2.42 19.94 -10.64
N GLN A 341 -3.59 20.55 -10.94
CA GLN A 341 -4.69 20.64 -10.00
C GLN A 341 -5.57 19.39 -9.96
N ASN A 342 -5.38 18.46 -10.89
CA ASN A 342 -6.04 17.16 -10.84
C ASN A 342 -5.39 16.28 -9.80
N TYR A 343 -6.09 15.95 -8.74
CA TYR A 343 -5.58 15.12 -7.69
C TYR A 343 -6.63 14.17 -7.12
N TRP A 344 -6.15 13.12 -6.52
CA TRP A 344 -6.90 12.18 -5.70
C TRP A 344 -6.51 12.40 -4.24
N GLY A 345 -7.42 12.98 -3.48
CA GLY A 345 -7.22 13.32 -2.06
C GLY A 345 -8.07 12.44 -1.15
N GLU A 346 -7.50 11.96 -0.06
CA GLU A 346 -8.14 11.05 0.88
C GLU A 346 -7.75 11.33 2.31
N ASN A 347 -8.71 11.20 3.20
CA ASN A 347 -8.52 11.31 4.63
C ASN A 347 -9.02 10.05 5.33
N ILE A 348 -8.15 9.40 6.09
CA ILE A 348 -8.46 8.25 6.94
C ILE A 348 -8.27 8.66 8.39
N ARG A 349 -9.33 8.59 9.19
CA ARG A 349 -9.30 8.84 10.63
C ARG A 349 -9.57 7.56 11.38
N SER A 350 -8.61 7.16 12.19
CA SER A 350 -8.72 5.98 13.05
C SER A 350 -8.76 6.43 14.50
N THR A 351 -9.79 6.01 15.24
CA THR A 351 -9.88 6.18 16.69
C THR A 351 -10.07 4.80 17.30
N THR A 352 -9.16 4.40 18.18
CA THR A 352 -9.21 3.08 18.81
C THR A 352 -9.16 3.19 20.32
N LEU A 353 -10.02 2.42 20.99
CA LEU A 353 -10.02 2.22 22.42
C LEU A 353 -9.79 0.74 22.68
N SER A 354 -8.73 0.42 23.42
CA SER A 354 -8.39 -0.94 23.80
C SER A 354 -8.31 -1.04 25.33
N TYR A 355 -8.83 -2.13 25.87
CA TYR A 355 -8.70 -2.46 27.30
C TYR A 355 -8.18 -3.86 27.45
N ASN A 356 -7.01 -4.00 28.05
CA ASN A 356 -6.41 -5.27 28.40
C ASN A 356 -6.53 -5.51 29.90
N HIS A 357 -7.03 -6.69 30.27
CA HIS A 357 -7.17 -7.07 31.68
C HIS A 357 -6.66 -8.51 31.89
N GLU A 358 -5.74 -8.61 32.84
CA GLU A 358 -5.22 -9.91 33.30
C GLU A 358 -6.03 -10.37 34.52
N TRP A 359 -6.89 -11.36 34.33
CA TRP A 359 -7.69 -11.96 35.40
C TRP A 359 -6.86 -12.88 36.27
N THR A 360 -5.98 -13.62 35.64
CA THR A 360 -5.01 -14.51 36.29
C THR A 360 -3.74 -14.55 35.44
N SER A 361 -2.65 -15.12 35.97
CA SER A 361 -1.44 -15.38 35.20
C SER A 361 -1.65 -16.29 33.96
N ARG A 362 -2.81 -16.92 33.83
CA ARG A 362 -3.16 -17.85 32.74
C ARG A 362 -4.35 -17.40 31.89
N PHE A 363 -5.04 -16.35 32.29
CA PHE A 363 -6.21 -15.87 31.57
C PHE A 363 -6.23 -14.34 31.51
N SER A 364 -6.28 -13.81 30.32
CA SER A 364 -6.43 -12.39 30.04
C SER A 364 -7.48 -12.14 28.96
N THR A 365 -8.01 -10.95 28.97
CA THR A 365 -8.96 -10.47 27.96
C THR A 365 -8.52 -9.14 27.38
N THR A 366 -8.76 -8.96 26.09
CA THR A 366 -8.56 -7.66 25.43
C THR A 366 -9.83 -7.28 24.69
N THR A 367 -10.38 -6.13 25.01
CA THR A 367 -11.51 -5.52 24.32
C THR A 367 -10.99 -4.39 23.42
N ASN A 368 -11.33 -4.43 22.15
CA ASN A 368 -10.97 -3.41 21.16
C ASN A 368 -12.25 -2.80 20.56
N ILE A 369 -12.29 -1.48 20.51
CA ILE A 369 -13.29 -0.72 19.79
C ILE A 369 -12.54 0.20 18.83
N SER A 370 -12.82 0.06 17.53
CA SER A 370 -12.24 0.93 16.49
C SER A 370 -13.34 1.63 15.72
N ASN A 371 -13.15 2.91 15.46
CA ASN A 371 -13.98 3.71 14.57
C ASN A 371 -13.06 4.30 13.50
N LEU A 372 -13.19 3.78 12.28
CA LEU A 372 -12.44 4.20 11.11
C LEU A 372 -13.38 5.02 10.22
N VAL A 373 -12.98 6.24 9.90
CA VAL A 373 -13.73 7.14 9.03
C VAL A 373 -12.88 7.50 7.84
N TYR A 374 -13.37 7.21 6.66
CA TYR A 374 -12.75 7.55 5.39
C TYR A 374 -13.58 8.56 4.63
N ARG A 375 -12.91 9.52 4.01
CA ARG A 375 -13.53 10.49 3.10
C ARG A 375 -12.54 10.87 2.01
N MET A 376 -12.98 10.80 0.78
CA MET A 376 -12.28 11.51 -0.30
C MET A 376 -12.44 13.02 -0.12
N ASP A 377 -11.47 13.77 -0.60
CA ASP A 377 -11.62 15.21 -0.76
C ASP A 377 -12.69 15.49 -1.81
N ASN A 378 -13.60 16.42 -1.52
CA ASN A 378 -14.69 16.79 -2.42
C ASN A 378 -14.21 17.32 -3.78
N ASN A 379 -13.00 17.87 -3.82
CA ASN A 379 -12.37 18.41 -5.02
C ASN A 379 -11.50 17.36 -5.75
N SER A 380 -11.51 16.10 -5.31
CA SER A 380 -10.80 15.03 -6.04
C SER A 380 -11.29 14.97 -7.47
N SER A 381 -10.39 15.22 -8.41
CA SER A 381 -10.71 15.39 -9.82
C SER A 381 -9.68 14.71 -10.71
N MET A 382 -10.06 14.45 -11.93
CA MET A 382 -9.22 13.94 -12.98
C MET A 382 -9.60 14.53 -14.32
N GLY A 383 -8.63 14.76 -15.18
CA GLY A 383 -8.89 15.05 -16.59
C GLY A 383 -9.10 13.74 -17.32
N VAL A 384 -10.25 13.58 -17.95
CA VAL A 384 -10.60 12.37 -18.71
C VAL A 384 -10.88 12.75 -20.15
N THR A 385 -10.27 12.02 -21.07
CA THR A 385 -10.56 12.11 -22.50
C THR A 385 -11.40 10.90 -22.89
N LEU A 386 -12.60 11.12 -23.37
CA LEU A 386 -13.50 10.08 -23.79
C LEU A 386 -14.15 10.50 -25.12
N ILE A 387 -13.91 9.72 -26.18
CA ILE A 387 -14.57 9.84 -27.49
C ILE A 387 -14.62 11.31 -27.94
N GLY A 388 -13.44 11.92 -28.09
CA GLY A 388 -13.32 13.30 -28.55
C GLY A 388 -13.66 14.38 -27.52
N TYR A 389 -13.92 14.00 -26.31
CA TYR A 389 -14.21 14.91 -25.20
C TYR A 389 -13.14 14.86 -24.13
N THR A 390 -12.71 16.02 -23.72
CA THR A 390 -11.85 16.15 -22.56
C THR A 390 -12.55 17.00 -21.52
N ASP A 391 -12.80 16.39 -20.39
CA ASP A 391 -13.45 17.05 -19.27
C ASP A 391 -12.67 16.83 -17.96
N LYS A 392 -12.75 17.83 -17.11
CA LYS A 392 -12.40 17.67 -15.69
C LYS A 392 -13.63 17.09 -15.00
N VAL A 393 -13.46 15.91 -14.45
CA VAL A 393 -14.50 15.20 -13.72
C VAL A 393 -14.10 15.00 -12.28
N TYR A 394 -15.10 14.88 -11.42
CA TYR A 394 -14.90 14.71 -9.98
C TYR A 394 -15.38 13.34 -9.53
N ARG A 395 -14.80 12.85 -8.44
CA ARG A 395 -15.21 11.61 -7.79
C ARG A 395 -15.23 11.77 -6.29
N TYR A 396 -16.08 10.99 -5.65
CA TYR A 396 -16.19 10.95 -4.20
C TYR A 396 -16.50 9.55 -3.70
N ALA A 397 -15.96 9.22 -2.52
CA ALA A 397 -16.31 8.03 -1.76
C ALA A 397 -16.15 8.32 -0.27
N ALA A 398 -16.89 7.61 0.57
CA ALA A 398 -16.78 7.72 2.01
C ALA A 398 -17.15 6.41 2.69
N SER A 399 -16.56 6.12 3.86
CA SER A 399 -17.04 5.06 4.74
C SER A 399 -16.85 5.39 6.21
N ARG A 400 -17.63 4.71 7.03
CA ARG A 400 -17.44 4.63 8.46
C ARG A 400 -17.55 3.19 8.90
N ASP A 401 -16.45 2.67 9.43
CA ASP A 401 -16.31 1.29 9.87
C ASP A 401 -16.16 1.26 11.38
N ILE A 402 -17.09 0.62 12.08
CA ILE A 402 -17.04 0.42 13.52
C ILE A 402 -16.75 -1.06 13.76
N LEU A 403 -15.64 -1.35 14.40
CA LEU A 403 -15.22 -2.69 14.80
C LEU A 403 -15.29 -2.80 16.32
N TYR A 404 -15.97 -3.81 16.80
CA TYR A 404 -15.88 -4.34 18.16
C TYR A 404 -15.21 -5.70 18.12
N GLU A 405 -14.17 -5.90 18.92
CA GLU A 405 -13.46 -7.18 19.03
C GLU A 405 -13.21 -7.52 20.50
N GLN A 406 -13.56 -8.75 20.89
CA GLN A 406 -13.24 -9.31 22.20
C GLN A 406 -12.31 -10.50 22.03
N LEU A 407 -11.12 -10.40 22.61
CA LEU A 407 -10.12 -11.46 22.63
C LEU A 407 -10.08 -12.12 24.01
N PHE A 408 -9.81 -13.41 24.01
CA PHE A 408 -9.60 -14.25 25.19
C PHE A 408 -8.28 -14.98 25.00
N THR A 409 -7.31 -14.73 25.87
CA THR A 409 -6.04 -15.47 25.89
C THR A 409 -6.01 -16.38 27.11
N LEU A 410 -5.86 -17.68 26.85
CA LEU A 410 -5.86 -18.71 27.87
C LEU A 410 -4.61 -19.58 27.75
N VAL A 411 -3.93 -19.83 28.87
CA VAL A 411 -2.78 -20.73 28.99
C VAL A 411 -3.19 -21.94 29.85
N PRO A 412 -3.92 -22.93 29.27
CA PRO A 412 -4.49 -24.04 30.05
C PRO A 412 -3.41 -24.98 30.61
N ALA A 413 -2.29 -25.10 29.91
CA ALA A 413 -1.16 -25.95 30.34
C ALA A 413 0.17 -25.33 29.91
N LYS A 414 1.26 -25.78 30.52
CA LYS A 414 2.61 -25.35 30.12
C LYS A 414 2.87 -25.64 28.63
N GLY A 415 3.21 -24.60 27.89
CA GLY A 415 3.48 -24.71 26.47
C GLY A 415 2.25 -24.66 25.55
N LEU A 416 1.02 -24.69 26.10
CA LEU A 416 -0.22 -24.52 25.32
C LEU A 416 -0.86 -23.17 25.61
N GLU A 417 -1.10 -22.41 24.56
CA GLU A 417 -1.80 -21.13 24.61
C GLU A 417 -2.93 -21.15 23.57
N LEU A 418 -4.07 -20.62 23.96
CA LEU A 418 -5.25 -20.46 23.12
C LEU A 418 -5.57 -18.97 23.07
N VAL A 419 -5.71 -18.43 21.88
CA VAL A 419 -6.26 -17.09 21.63
C VAL A 419 -7.54 -17.27 20.83
N SER A 420 -8.65 -16.87 21.42
CA SER A 420 -9.97 -16.93 20.79
C SER A 420 -10.56 -15.53 20.74
N GLY A 421 -11.43 -15.27 19.78
CA GLY A 421 -12.06 -13.97 19.67
C GLY A 421 -13.40 -14.01 19.00
N ILE A 422 -14.20 -12.99 19.32
CA ILE A 422 -15.45 -12.65 18.66
C ILE A 422 -15.29 -11.21 18.17
N SER A 423 -15.63 -10.94 16.90
CA SER A 423 -15.64 -9.59 16.39
C SER A 423 -16.91 -9.30 15.62
N TYR A 424 -17.38 -8.06 15.74
CA TYR A 424 -18.50 -7.53 14.98
C TYR A 424 -18.06 -6.23 14.31
N GLN A 425 -18.23 -6.18 13.00
CA GLN A 425 -17.95 -4.98 12.21
C GLN A 425 -19.25 -4.49 11.57
N ASN A 426 -19.47 -3.18 11.66
CA ASN A 426 -20.51 -2.46 10.95
C ASN A 426 -19.84 -1.44 10.03
N SER A 427 -20.06 -1.56 8.73
CA SER A 427 -19.51 -0.69 7.68
C SER A 427 -20.64 0.05 6.99
N ALA A 428 -20.75 1.34 7.25
CA ALA A 428 -21.65 2.25 6.51
C ALA A 428 -20.81 2.98 5.46
N LEU A 429 -21.14 2.82 4.20
CA LEU A 429 -20.33 3.35 3.11
C LEU A 429 -21.20 4.06 2.05
N LEU A 430 -20.62 5.10 1.48
CA LEU A 430 -20.97 5.66 0.19
C LEU A 430 -19.94 5.16 -0.80
N LYS A 431 -20.37 4.33 -1.74
CA LYS A 431 -19.48 3.82 -2.77
C LYS A 431 -18.88 4.95 -3.59
N GLN A 432 -17.80 4.66 -4.29
CA GLN A 432 -17.23 5.59 -5.25
C GLN A 432 -18.28 6.02 -6.28
N THR A 433 -18.42 7.33 -6.43
CA THR A 433 -19.39 7.91 -7.36
C THR A 433 -19.00 7.62 -8.81
N ASN A 434 -19.95 7.80 -9.71
CA ASN A 434 -19.67 8.02 -11.11
C ASN A 434 -18.90 9.35 -11.30
N PHE A 435 -18.50 9.68 -12.51
CA PHE A 435 -17.96 10.99 -12.83
C PHE A 435 -19.01 12.06 -12.58
N LEU A 436 -18.60 13.09 -11.86
CA LEU A 436 -19.42 14.25 -11.51
C LEU A 436 -18.90 15.46 -12.27
N ASP A 437 -19.82 16.32 -12.72
CA ASP A 437 -19.48 17.56 -13.43
C ASP A 437 -18.96 18.66 -12.50
N ALA A 438 -19.12 18.47 -11.19
CA ALA A 438 -18.73 19.42 -10.16
C ALA A 438 -18.24 18.69 -8.89
N PRO A 439 -17.51 19.37 -7.99
CA PRO A 439 -17.12 18.84 -6.70
C PRO A 439 -18.32 18.28 -5.93
N PHE A 440 -18.11 17.14 -5.25
CA PHE A 440 -19.17 16.51 -4.47
C PHE A 440 -19.72 17.46 -3.40
N ASN A 441 -21.04 17.70 -3.43
CA ASN A 441 -21.72 18.51 -2.46
C ASN A 441 -22.66 17.65 -1.59
N PRO A 442 -22.34 17.40 -0.34
CA PRO A 442 -23.16 16.58 0.55
C PRO A 442 -24.52 17.19 0.88
N LYS A 443 -24.74 18.47 0.57
CA LYS A 443 -26.03 19.13 0.74
C LYS A 443 -26.92 19.06 -0.49
N ASP A 444 -26.40 18.62 -1.62
CA ASP A 444 -27.18 18.48 -2.84
C ASP A 444 -27.96 17.15 -2.78
N TYR A 445 -29.28 17.24 -2.66
CA TYR A 445 -30.16 16.08 -2.52
C TYR A 445 -30.09 15.10 -3.71
N ARG A 446 -29.67 15.58 -4.87
CA ARG A 446 -29.46 14.71 -6.07
C ARG A 446 -28.46 13.61 -5.80
N PHE A 447 -27.51 13.85 -4.91
CA PHE A 447 -26.50 12.89 -4.50
C PHE A 447 -27.00 11.91 -3.44
N PHE A 448 -28.12 12.17 -2.79
CA PHE A 448 -28.63 11.34 -1.70
C PHE A 448 -29.88 10.52 -2.06
N LYS A 449 -30.63 10.93 -3.09
CA LYS A 449 -31.88 10.27 -3.47
C LYS A 449 -31.75 9.07 -4.36
N GLY A 450 -30.54 8.75 -4.76
CA GLY A 450 -30.39 7.62 -5.65
C GLY A 450 -29.92 6.39 -4.90
N SER A 451 -30.77 5.49 -4.54
CA SER A 451 -30.42 4.13 -4.87
C SER A 451 -29.91 4.14 -6.32
N VAL A 452 -28.82 3.40 -6.68
CA VAL A 452 -28.60 3.05 -8.08
C VAL A 452 -29.82 2.25 -8.49
N ASN A 453 -30.86 2.97 -8.64
CA ASN A 453 -31.97 2.48 -9.38
C ASN A 453 -31.54 2.79 -10.82
N ILE A 454 -30.99 1.78 -11.47
CA ILE A 454 -30.86 1.78 -12.93
C ILE A 454 -32.24 2.18 -13.56
N SER A 455 -33.30 2.15 -12.78
CA SER A 455 -34.65 2.54 -13.15
C SER A 455 -34.96 4.04 -13.07
N ASP A 456 -34.05 4.92 -12.63
CA ASP A 456 -34.24 6.37 -12.69
C ASP A 456 -33.28 7.02 -13.69
N PRO A 457 -33.61 7.05 -14.99
CA PRO A 457 -32.76 7.63 -16.03
C PRO A 457 -32.79 9.16 -16.05
N VAL A 458 -33.66 9.81 -15.25
CA VAL A 458 -33.88 11.25 -15.32
C VAL A 458 -32.75 12.00 -14.60
N SER A 459 -32.04 11.39 -13.69
CA SER A 459 -31.02 12.09 -12.90
C SER A 459 -29.65 12.18 -13.59
N GLY A 460 -29.41 11.49 -14.70
CA GLY A 460 -28.12 11.51 -15.42
C GLY A 460 -26.93 11.00 -14.61
N SER A 461 -27.04 10.95 -13.31
CA SER A 461 -26.14 10.35 -12.37
C SER A 461 -26.72 9.01 -11.95
N PHE A 462 -26.03 7.92 -12.29
CA PHE A 462 -26.30 6.62 -11.69
C PHE A 462 -26.13 6.78 -10.19
N GLY A 463 -27.19 6.94 -9.48
CA GLY A 463 -27.28 7.43 -8.12
C GLY A 463 -26.33 6.85 -7.11
N PHE A 464 -26.22 7.50 -5.97
CA PHE A 464 -25.37 7.08 -4.86
C PHE A 464 -26.12 6.09 -3.99
N ASN A 465 -25.61 4.84 -3.91
CA ASN A 465 -26.07 3.93 -2.89
C ASN A 465 -25.20 4.05 -1.65
N THR A 466 -25.84 4.45 -0.55
CA THR A 466 -25.29 4.15 0.77
C THR A 466 -25.58 2.69 1.07
N GLY A 467 -24.53 1.93 1.30
CA GLY A 467 -24.62 0.54 1.74
C GLY A 467 -24.30 0.43 3.22
N VAL A 468 -24.93 -0.53 3.90
CA VAL A 468 -24.55 -0.95 5.25
C VAL A 468 -24.27 -2.42 5.23
N HIS A 469 -23.07 -2.81 5.64
CA HIS A 469 -22.65 -4.20 5.72
C HIS A 469 -22.30 -4.55 7.15
N HIS A 470 -22.62 -5.79 7.53
CA HIS A 470 -22.31 -6.33 8.84
C HIS A 470 -21.46 -7.58 8.67
N ASN A 471 -20.46 -7.73 9.49
CA ASN A 471 -19.65 -8.94 9.56
C ASN A 471 -19.53 -9.41 11.01
N LEU A 472 -20.03 -10.59 11.30
CA LEU A 472 -19.87 -11.27 12.59
C LEU A 472 -18.85 -12.38 12.42
N SER A 473 -17.82 -12.41 13.26
CA SER A 473 -16.77 -13.39 13.16
C SER A 473 -16.46 -14.04 14.49
N ILE A 474 -16.12 -15.33 14.43
CA ILE A 474 -15.61 -16.11 15.56
C ILE A 474 -14.32 -16.77 15.11
N PHE A 475 -13.28 -16.68 15.93
CA PHE A 475 -12.02 -17.34 15.63
C PHE A 475 -11.35 -17.90 16.87
N SER A 476 -10.50 -18.90 16.65
CA SER A 476 -9.65 -19.46 17.68
C SER A 476 -8.32 -19.92 17.07
N GLN A 477 -7.23 -19.66 17.76
CA GLN A 477 -5.90 -20.11 17.39
C GLN A 477 -5.21 -20.70 18.61
N SER A 478 -4.63 -21.88 18.44
CA SER A 478 -3.77 -22.53 19.42
C SER A 478 -2.30 -22.39 19.03
N TYR A 479 -1.47 -22.21 20.02
CA TYR A 479 -0.02 -22.36 19.91
C TYR A 479 0.43 -23.40 20.94
N TYR A 480 1.16 -24.42 20.48
CA TYR A 480 1.64 -25.48 21.34
C TYR A 480 3.14 -25.70 21.17
N SER A 481 3.87 -25.57 22.28
CA SER A 481 5.31 -25.77 22.37
C SER A 481 5.62 -27.07 23.10
N LEU A 482 6.17 -28.05 22.39
CA LEU A 482 6.52 -29.38 22.94
C LEU A 482 7.95 -29.75 22.57
N LYS A 483 8.88 -29.69 23.53
CA LYS A 483 10.30 -29.98 23.30
C LYS A 483 10.85 -29.23 22.07
N SER A 484 11.23 -29.95 21.01
CA SER A 484 11.73 -29.38 19.74
C SER A 484 10.62 -28.99 18.77
N PHE A 485 9.36 -29.18 19.06
CA PHE A 485 8.25 -28.90 18.19
C PHE A 485 7.49 -27.64 18.64
N ARG A 486 7.04 -26.84 17.68
CA ARG A 486 6.10 -25.74 17.85
C ARG A 486 4.98 -25.92 16.84
N PHE A 487 3.75 -25.92 17.30
CA PHE A 487 2.57 -26.07 16.46
C PHE A 487 1.67 -24.87 16.60
N MET A 488 1.08 -24.47 15.50
CA MET A 488 0.05 -23.43 15.44
C MET A 488 -1.09 -23.97 14.59
N ALA A 489 -2.31 -23.90 15.12
CA ALA A 489 -3.53 -24.19 14.38
C ALA A 489 -4.56 -23.12 14.69
N GLY A 490 -5.21 -22.62 13.67
CA GLY A 490 -6.24 -21.59 13.81
C GLY A 490 -7.38 -21.77 12.82
N VAL A 491 -8.53 -21.26 13.19
CA VAL A 491 -9.72 -21.25 12.35
C VAL A 491 -10.50 -19.97 12.60
N ARG A 492 -11.07 -19.42 11.55
CA ARG A 492 -12.00 -18.31 11.61
C ARG A 492 -13.20 -18.57 10.71
N VAL A 493 -14.36 -18.22 11.24
CA VAL A 493 -15.63 -18.21 10.52
C VAL A 493 -16.14 -16.78 10.52
N ASP A 494 -16.43 -16.25 9.34
CA ASP A 494 -17.05 -14.95 9.16
C ASP A 494 -18.42 -15.13 8.53
N ASN A 495 -19.43 -14.39 9.02
CA ASN A 495 -20.75 -14.28 8.42
C ASN A 495 -21.01 -12.83 8.02
N ASN A 496 -20.84 -12.55 6.75
CA ASN A 496 -20.98 -11.22 6.18
C ASN A 496 -22.33 -11.05 5.49
N SER A 497 -22.98 -9.93 5.72
CA SER A 497 -24.32 -9.64 5.14
C SER A 497 -24.31 -9.50 3.61
N GLN A 498 -23.15 -9.26 2.99
CA GLN A 498 -23.03 -9.10 1.54
C GLN A 498 -22.74 -10.43 0.83
N TYR A 499 -21.75 -11.20 1.29
CA TYR A 499 -21.26 -12.41 0.61
C TYR A 499 -21.42 -13.70 1.42
N GLY A 500 -22.05 -13.64 2.60
CA GLY A 500 -22.38 -14.83 3.40
C GLY A 500 -21.20 -15.37 4.20
N LEU A 501 -21.18 -16.71 4.31
CA LEU A 501 -20.28 -17.43 5.21
C LEU A 501 -18.92 -17.73 4.56
N THR A 502 -17.84 -17.46 5.30
CA THR A 502 -16.48 -17.91 4.93
C THR A 502 -15.86 -18.74 6.04
N PHE A 503 -14.98 -19.68 5.66
CA PHE A 503 -14.27 -20.58 6.56
C PHE A 503 -12.78 -20.60 6.23
N ASN A 504 -11.92 -20.18 7.17
CA ASN A 504 -10.51 -19.91 6.94
C ASN A 504 -9.64 -20.64 7.96
N PRO A 505 -9.26 -21.91 7.72
CA PRO A 505 -8.35 -22.64 8.58
C PRO A 505 -6.87 -22.34 8.25
N ARG A 506 -6.00 -22.51 9.24
CA ARG A 506 -4.55 -22.41 9.12
C ARG A 506 -3.88 -23.43 10.04
N VAL A 507 -2.81 -24.06 9.55
CA VAL A 507 -1.93 -24.91 10.35
C VAL A 507 -0.47 -24.57 10.04
N ALA A 508 0.39 -24.62 11.06
CA ALA A 508 1.82 -24.43 10.90
C ALA A 508 2.60 -25.24 11.95
N GLY A 509 3.79 -25.69 11.58
CA GLY A 509 4.69 -26.43 12.44
C GLY A 509 6.13 -25.98 12.28
N LEU A 510 6.86 -25.95 13.38
CA LEU A 510 8.31 -25.75 13.42
C LEU A 510 8.95 -26.93 14.15
N TYR A 511 9.98 -27.48 13.55
CA TYR A 511 10.82 -28.49 14.17
C TYR A 511 12.24 -27.97 14.36
N ILE A 512 12.69 -27.87 15.59
CA ILE A 512 14.03 -27.45 15.99
C ILE A 512 14.95 -28.67 15.90
N LEU A 513 15.75 -28.75 14.85
CA LEU A 513 16.74 -29.82 14.63
C LEU A 513 17.86 -29.76 15.67
N ASN A 514 18.34 -28.55 15.94
CA ASN A 514 19.33 -28.22 16.95
C ASN A 514 19.28 -26.68 17.20
N PRO A 515 20.02 -26.14 18.19
CA PRO A 515 20.00 -24.70 18.48
C PRO A 515 20.37 -23.79 17.29
N ALA A 516 20.98 -24.33 16.25
CA ALA A 516 21.42 -23.58 15.06
C ALA A 516 20.58 -23.87 13.81
N ALA A 517 19.60 -24.78 13.86
CA ALA A 517 18.83 -25.15 12.67
C ALA A 517 17.38 -25.53 12.99
N SER A 518 16.45 -25.05 12.20
CA SER A 518 15.03 -25.41 12.28
C SER A 518 14.40 -25.51 10.90
N ILE A 519 13.38 -26.35 10.80
CA ILE A 519 12.51 -26.49 9.62
C ILE A 519 11.11 -26.06 10.03
N ARG A 520 10.44 -25.30 9.18
CA ARG A 520 9.06 -24.88 9.37
C ARG A 520 8.22 -25.20 8.15
N GLY A 521 6.94 -25.48 8.39
CA GLY A 521 5.96 -25.65 7.33
C GLY A 521 4.63 -25.05 7.71
N SER A 522 3.93 -24.47 6.75
CA SER A 522 2.61 -23.91 6.96
C SER A 522 1.69 -24.15 5.77
N LEU A 523 0.40 -24.30 6.06
CA LEU A 523 -0.71 -24.34 5.11
C LEU A 523 -1.84 -23.47 5.65
N GLY A 524 -2.32 -22.55 4.83
CA GLY A 524 -3.39 -21.66 5.24
C GLY A 524 -4.31 -21.28 4.10
N PHE A 525 -5.55 -20.96 4.49
CA PHE A 525 -6.58 -20.45 3.61
C PHE A 525 -6.89 -19.01 3.99
N ALA A 526 -7.21 -18.22 3.00
CA ALA A 526 -7.63 -16.84 3.17
C ALA A 526 -8.61 -16.47 2.08
N PHE A 527 -9.19 -15.30 2.20
CA PHE A 527 -10.09 -14.76 1.20
C PHE A 527 -9.92 -13.25 1.09
N LYS A 528 -10.18 -12.75 -0.12
CA LYS A 528 -10.32 -11.33 -0.36
C LYS A 528 -11.81 -11.02 -0.50
N GLU A 529 -12.29 -10.10 0.32
CA GLU A 529 -13.68 -9.65 0.19
C GLU A 529 -13.89 -8.88 -1.11
N PRO A 530 -15.09 -8.95 -1.72
CA PRO A 530 -15.42 -8.09 -2.86
C PRO A 530 -15.49 -6.64 -2.39
N PRO A 531 -14.58 -5.76 -2.85
CA PRO A 531 -14.66 -4.37 -2.45
C PRO A 531 -15.97 -3.72 -2.89
N ALA A 532 -16.47 -2.78 -2.11
CA ALA A 532 -17.70 -2.06 -2.45
C ALA A 532 -17.59 -1.32 -3.79
N SER A 533 -16.39 -0.83 -4.12
CA SER A 533 -16.07 -0.22 -5.40
C SER A 533 -16.22 -1.19 -6.60
N MET A 534 -16.06 -2.49 -6.39
CA MET A 534 -16.27 -3.50 -7.44
C MET A 534 -17.71 -4.00 -7.46
N SER A 535 -18.31 -4.31 -6.31
CA SER A 535 -19.67 -4.85 -6.21
C SER A 535 -20.73 -3.85 -6.67
N TRP A 536 -20.45 -2.57 -6.44
CA TRP A 536 -21.39 -1.49 -6.71
C TRP A 536 -20.89 -0.52 -7.79
N GLN A 537 -19.90 -0.91 -8.57
CA GLN A 537 -19.42 -0.09 -9.65
C GLN A 537 -20.56 0.20 -10.62
N SER A 538 -20.87 1.46 -10.77
CA SER A 538 -21.72 1.96 -11.84
C SER A 538 -20.99 3.13 -12.48
N LEU A 539 -20.73 3.02 -13.75
CA LEU A 539 -19.99 4.00 -14.53
C LEU A 539 -20.66 4.07 -15.89
N ALA A 540 -21.03 5.25 -16.31
CA ALA A 540 -21.58 5.45 -17.62
C ALA A 540 -20.97 6.67 -18.27
N TYR A 541 -20.68 6.56 -19.53
CA TYR A 541 -20.16 7.63 -20.37
C TYR A 541 -21.15 7.95 -21.47
N LYS A 542 -21.37 9.25 -21.68
CA LYS A 542 -22.16 9.75 -22.82
C LYS A 542 -21.21 10.17 -23.95
N ALA A 543 -21.55 9.89 -25.17
CA ALA A 543 -20.82 10.38 -26.33
C ALA A 543 -21.31 11.80 -26.66
N GLY A 544 -20.46 12.79 -26.46
CA GLY A 544 -20.66 14.16 -26.90
C GLY A 544 -21.85 14.92 -26.28
N SER A 545 -21.89 16.23 -26.49
CA SER A 545 -22.96 17.10 -26.03
C SER A 545 -24.26 16.96 -26.82
N ALA A 546 -24.21 16.32 -27.97
CA ALA A 546 -25.33 16.24 -28.92
C ALA A 546 -26.00 14.86 -28.98
N LEU A 547 -25.51 13.88 -28.25
CA LEU A 547 -26.02 12.50 -28.31
C LEU A 547 -26.59 12.10 -26.96
N ASP A 548 -27.86 11.80 -26.96
CA ASP A 548 -28.56 11.20 -25.83
C ASP A 548 -28.20 9.72 -25.60
N SER A 549 -27.22 9.17 -26.34
CA SER A 549 -26.81 7.77 -26.29
C SER A 549 -25.62 7.53 -25.34
N LEU A 550 -25.74 6.50 -24.50
CA LEU A 550 -24.68 5.97 -23.68
C LEU A 550 -23.76 5.08 -24.54
N VAL A 551 -22.46 5.40 -24.55
CA VAL A 551 -21.47 4.64 -25.33
C VAL A 551 -20.86 3.50 -24.53
N TYR A 552 -20.77 3.66 -23.20
CA TYR A 552 -20.14 2.69 -22.31
C TYR A 552 -20.81 2.70 -20.97
N MET A 553 -21.16 1.53 -20.45
CA MET A 553 -21.82 1.42 -19.18
C MET A 553 -21.33 0.23 -18.37
N PHE A 554 -20.96 0.48 -17.12
CA PHE A 554 -20.81 -0.54 -16.08
C PHE A 554 -22.06 -0.64 -15.23
N ILE A 555 -22.53 -1.85 -15.01
CA ILE A 555 -23.65 -2.15 -14.11
C ILE A 555 -23.14 -2.86 -12.84
N PRO A 556 -23.70 -2.57 -11.66
CA PRO A 556 -23.30 -3.19 -10.41
C PRO A 556 -23.65 -4.68 -10.36
N ASN A 557 -22.80 -5.44 -9.67
CA ASN A 557 -23.09 -6.82 -9.28
C ASN A 557 -22.92 -7.01 -7.76
N PRO A 558 -23.96 -6.83 -6.96
CA PRO A 558 -23.91 -7.00 -5.52
C PRO A 558 -23.78 -8.47 -5.07
N LYS A 559 -23.88 -9.43 -5.99
CA LYS A 559 -23.77 -10.87 -5.72
C LYS A 559 -22.35 -11.41 -5.83
N LEU A 560 -21.35 -10.53 -5.89
CA LEU A 560 -19.96 -10.96 -5.93
C LEU A 560 -19.59 -11.74 -4.66
N GLU A 561 -18.90 -12.86 -4.88
CA GLU A 561 -18.36 -13.71 -3.81
C GLU A 561 -16.89 -13.36 -3.56
N PRO A 562 -16.34 -13.73 -2.39
CA PRO A 562 -14.93 -13.57 -2.13
C PRO A 562 -14.03 -14.38 -3.06
N GLU A 563 -12.88 -13.81 -3.42
CA GLU A 563 -11.78 -14.56 -4.02
C GLU A 563 -11.17 -15.49 -2.98
N LYS A 564 -10.87 -16.74 -3.36
CA LYS A 564 -10.39 -17.79 -2.46
C LYS A 564 -8.90 -18.03 -2.64
N TYR A 565 -8.18 -18.02 -1.56
CA TYR A 565 -6.72 -18.13 -1.54
C TYR A 565 -6.25 -19.32 -0.71
N VAL A 566 -5.25 -20.02 -1.23
CA VAL A 566 -4.54 -21.11 -0.56
C VAL A 566 -3.05 -20.87 -0.65
N SER A 567 -2.35 -20.99 0.46
CA SER A 567 -0.89 -20.88 0.50
C SER A 567 -0.27 -22.03 1.28
N ALA A 568 0.81 -22.57 0.74
CA ALA A 568 1.69 -23.52 1.41
C ALA A 568 3.12 -23.00 1.42
N GLU A 569 3.84 -23.20 2.52
CA GLU A 569 5.23 -22.82 2.67
C GLU A 569 6.03 -23.90 3.38
N LEU A 570 7.29 -24.09 2.92
CA LEU A 570 8.29 -24.90 3.60
C LEU A 570 9.56 -24.06 3.74
N GLY A 571 10.07 -23.94 4.96
CA GLY A 571 11.24 -23.10 5.26
C GLY A 571 12.33 -23.82 6.04
N LEU A 572 13.57 -23.45 5.81
CA LEU A 572 14.76 -23.84 6.55
C LEU A 572 15.44 -22.58 7.08
N ILE A 573 15.72 -22.56 8.37
CA ILE A 573 16.52 -21.53 9.01
C ILE A 573 17.77 -22.18 9.55
N ARG A 574 18.92 -21.61 9.28
CA ARG A 574 20.20 -22.08 9.81
C ARG A 574 21.08 -20.91 10.23
N THR A 575 21.55 -20.95 11.46
CA THR A 575 22.53 -20.01 12.00
C THR A 575 23.89 -20.71 12.11
N TYR A 576 24.94 -20.06 11.63
CA TYR A 576 26.31 -20.55 11.72
C TYR A 576 27.18 -19.53 12.46
N LYS A 577 27.93 -19.99 13.48
CA LYS A 577 28.83 -19.16 14.32
C LYS A 577 28.19 -17.87 14.87
N LYS A 578 26.91 -17.88 15.15
CA LYS A 578 26.09 -16.73 15.62
C LYS A 578 26.07 -15.49 14.71
N ASN A 579 26.99 -15.37 13.77
CA ASN A 579 27.15 -14.19 12.90
C ASN A 579 26.53 -14.39 11.52
N PHE A 580 26.24 -15.62 11.12
CA PHE A 580 25.71 -15.94 9.81
C PHE A 580 24.36 -16.61 9.94
N ASN A 581 23.36 -16.07 9.27
CA ASN A 581 22.01 -16.63 9.24
C ASN A 581 21.60 -16.88 7.79
N LEU A 582 21.11 -18.07 7.51
CA LEU A 582 20.53 -18.46 6.23
C LEU A 582 19.08 -18.84 6.44
N ASN A 583 18.18 -18.21 5.69
CA ASN A 583 16.77 -18.52 5.66
C ASN A 583 16.36 -18.84 4.22
N ILE A 584 15.84 -20.03 4.00
CA ILE A 584 15.35 -20.49 2.69
C ILE A 584 13.87 -20.81 2.85
N SER A 585 13.04 -20.33 1.95
CA SER A 585 11.59 -20.62 1.92
C SER A 585 11.15 -20.99 0.50
N LEU A 586 10.47 -22.11 0.38
CA LEU A 586 9.69 -22.51 -0.78
C LEU A 586 8.23 -22.13 -0.53
N TYR A 587 7.57 -21.48 -1.46
CA TYR A 587 6.18 -21.11 -1.32
C TYR A 587 5.36 -21.43 -2.56
N TYR A 588 4.11 -21.75 -2.33
CA TYR A 588 3.08 -21.93 -3.35
C TYR A 588 1.81 -21.19 -2.95
N ASN A 589 1.30 -20.37 -3.83
CA ASN A 589 0.09 -19.57 -3.65
C ASN A 589 -0.87 -19.85 -4.81
N SER A 590 -2.15 -19.98 -4.53
CA SER A 590 -3.20 -20.14 -5.55
C SER A 590 -4.40 -19.28 -5.21
N ILE A 591 -4.90 -18.52 -6.17
CA ILE A 591 -6.12 -17.73 -6.06
C ILE A 591 -7.12 -18.27 -7.06
N LYS A 592 -8.34 -18.49 -6.61
CA LYS A 592 -9.48 -18.94 -7.41
C LYS A 592 -10.65 -17.98 -7.24
N ASN A 593 -11.62 -18.10 -8.13
CA ASN A 593 -12.85 -17.29 -8.10
C ASN A 593 -12.55 -15.80 -8.25
N LEU A 594 -11.58 -15.46 -9.12
CA LEU A 594 -11.13 -14.08 -9.34
C LEU A 594 -12.29 -13.22 -9.83
N ILE A 595 -12.37 -12.01 -9.32
CA ILE A 595 -13.32 -11.01 -9.81
C ILE A 595 -12.75 -10.38 -11.07
N THR A 596 -13.47 -10.54 -12.17
CA THR A 596 -13.07 -10.06 -13.52
C THR A 596 -14.20 -9.29 -14.17
N ASP A 597 -13.86 -8.47 -15.17
CA ASP A 597 -14.87 -7.81 -16.00
C ASP A 597 -15.44 -8.79 -17.01
N THR A 598 -16.71 -8.62 -17.33
CA THR A 598 -17.39 -9.32 -18.43
C THR A 598 -18.31 -8.36 -19.16
N ALA A 599 -18.50 -8.61 -20.46
CA ALA A 599 -19.44 -7.89 -21.29
C ALA A 599 -20.73 -8.71 -21.42
N LEU A 600 -21.86 -8.04 -21.29
CA LEU A 600 -23.20 -8.59 -21.42
C LEU A 600 -23.93 -7.84 -22.54
N LEU A 601 -24.76 -8.53 -23.33
CA LEU A 601 -25.63 -7.86 -24.28
C LEU A 601 -26.75 -7.12 -23.56
N VAL A 602 -27.12 -5.95 -24.05
CA VAL A 602 -28.20 -5.16 -23.49
C VAL A 602 -29.52 -5.91 -23.58
N SER A 603 -29.74 -6.63 -24.69
CA SER A 603 -30.93 -7.49 -24.88
C SER A 603 -31.16 -8.52 -23.77
N ASP A 604 -30.07 -9.01 -23.19
CA ASP A 604 -30.12 -10.03 -22.14
C ASP A 604 -30.26 -9.43 -20.74
N GLN A 605 -30.27 -8.10 -20.66
CA GLN A 605 -30.33 -7.37 -19.39
C GLN A 605 -31.67 -6.64 -19.28
N ASN A 606 -32.28 -6.73 -18.11
CA ASN A 606 -33.51 -5.98 -17.82
C ASN A 606 -33.16 -4.52 -17.48
N LEU A 607 -32.63 -3.79 -18.47
CA LEU A 607 -32.24 -2.41 -18.32
C LEU A 607 -33.41 -1.47 -18.66
N PRO A 608 -33.49 -0.29 -18.03
CA PRO A 608 -34.50 0.68 -18.36
C PRO A 608 -34.39 1.15 -19.82
N LYS A 609 -35.49 1.10 -20.56
CA LYS A 609 -35.56 1.57 -21.97
C LYS A 609 -35.14 3.03 -22.13
N ALA A 610 -35.30 3.82 -21.09
CA ALA A 610 -34.90 5.23 -21.07
C ALA A 610 -33.39 5.45 -21.14
N LEU A 611 -32.56 4.40 -21.03
CA LEU A 611 -31.11 4.51 -21.22
C LEU A 611 -30.72 4.60 -22.70
N LEU A 612 -31.68 4.46 -23.62
CA LEU A 612 -31.49 4.57 -25.08
C LEU A 612 -30.33 3.71 -25.60
N LEU A 613 -30.09 2.56 -24.97
CA LEU A 613 -29.10 1.59 -25.41
C LEU A 613 -29.71 0.70 -26.50
N ASP A 614 -28.97 0.49 -27.55
CA ASP A 614 -29.34 -0.48 -28.57
C ASP A 614 -29.23 -1.90 -27.97
N ASP A 615 -30.15 -2.79 -28.37
CA ASP A 615 -30.17 -4.19 -27.91
C ASP A 615 -28.90 -4.96 -28.28
N SER A 616 -28.21 -4.55 -29.35
CA SER A 616 -26.90 -5.08 -29.76
C SER A 616 -25.71 -4.50 -28.96
N SER A 617 -25.92 -3.43 -28.20
CA SER A 617 -24.87 -2.82 -27.41
C SER A 617 -24.43 -3.71 -26.23
N LYS A 618 -23.21 -3.49 -25.75
CA LYS A 618 -22.65 -4.21 -24.62
C LYS A 618 -22.63 -3.33 -23.38
N VAL A 619 -23.04 -3.92 -22.27
CA VAL A 619 -22.79 -3.37 -20.94
C VAL A 619 -21.78 -4.24 -20.20
N TYR A 620 -21.04 -3.67 -19.32
CA TYR A 620 -19.98 -4.34 -18.56
C TYR A 620 -20.39 -4.52 -17.11
N THR A 621 -19.92 -5.61 -16.51
CA THR A 621 -20.10 -5.86 -15.08
C THR A 621 -18.94 -6.68 -14.54
N LYS A 622 -18.80 -6.70 -13.23
CA LYS A 622 -17.85 -7.58 -12.55
C LYS A 622 -18.51 -8.91 -12.23
N VAL A 623 -17.79 -9.99 -12.44
CA VAL A 623 -18.25 -11.36 -12.12
C VAL A 623 -17.14 -12.14 -11.46
N ASN A 624 -17.50 -13.09 -10.60
CA ASN A 624 -16.59 -14.12 -10.16
C ASN A 624 -16.39 -15.12 -11.31
N ASN A 625 -15.17 -15.27 -11.75
CA ASN A 625 -14.85 -16.23 -12.81
C ASN A 625 -14.25 -17.50 -12.18
N PRO A 626 -14.97 -18.63 -12.18
CA PRO A 626 -14.50 -19.88 -11.59
C PRO A 626 -13.30 -20.48 -12.33
N ASP A 627 -13.16 -20.16 -13.62
CA ASP A 627 -12.05 -20.61 -14.48
C ASP A 627 -10.82 -19.73 -14.37
N ALA A 628 -10.97 -18.50 -13.88
CA ALA A 628 -9.84 -17.62 -13.62
C ALA A 628 -9.04 -18.11 -12.40
N LEU A 629 -7.81 -18.48 -12.65
CA LEU A 629 -6.91 -19.05 -11.66
C LEU A 629 -5.54 -18.39 -11.75
N SER A 630 -5.06 -17.87 -10.64
CA SER A 630 -3.68 -17.40 -10.51
C SER A 630 -2.89 -18.36 -9.63
N ARG A 631 -1.71 -18.76 -10.07
CA ARG A 631 -0.75 -19.56 -9.30
C ARG A 631 0.59 -18.85 -9.26
N LEU A 632 1.18 -18.81 -8.08
CA LEU A 632 2.48 -18.21 -7.82
C LEU A 632 3.29 -19.19 -6.98
N TYR A 633 4.47 -19.50 -7.40
CA TYR A 633 5.39 -20.33 -6.62
C TYR A 633 6.81 -19.81 -6.76
N GLY A 634 7.58 -20.01 -5.74
CA GLY A 634 8.95 -19.53 -5.75
C GLY A 634 9.80 -20.03 -4.62
N LEU A 635 11.08 -19.72 -4.76
CA LEU A 635 12.13 -19.91 -3.79
C LEU A 635 12.65 -18.55 -3.33
N GLN A 636 12.70 -18.34 -2.03
CA GLN A 636 13.35 -17.19 -1.42
C GLN A 636 14.55 -17.67 -0.60
N ALA A 637 15.69 -17.02 -0.75
CA ALA A 637 16.87 -17.27 0.04
C ALA A 637 17.39 -15.94 0.60
N THR A 638 17.57 -15.86 1.91
CA THR A 638 18.13 -14.68 2.58
C THR A 638 19.36 -15.11 3.36
N PHE A 639 20.46 -14.47 3.11
CA PHE A 639 21.71 -14.63 3.84
C PHE A 639 22.02 -13.34 4.58
N ARG A 640 22.24 -13.45 5.88
CA ARG A 640 22.67 -12.34 6.75
C ARG A 640 24.00 -12.65 7.37
N ALA A 641 24.88 -11.68 7.36
CA ALA A 641 26.18 -11.77 8.00
C ALA A 641 26.41 -10.50 8.84
N LYS A 642 26.72 -10.66 10.11
CA LYS A 642 27.01 -9.57 11.04
C LYS A 642 28.51 -9.49 11.32
N ASP A 643 29.00 -8.27 11.50
CA ASP A 643 30.41 -7.99 11.83
C ASP A 643 31.41 -8.70 10.90
N LEU A 644 31.14 -8.73 9.58
CA LEU A 644 32.06 -9.30 8.57
C LEU A 644 33.46 -8.69 8.70
N VAL A 645 33.50 -7.37 8.91
CA VAL A 645 34.72 -6.62 9.19
C VAL A 645 34.50 -5.87 10.49
N LYS A 646 35.03 -6.38 11.58
CA LYS A 646 34.77 -5.87 12.94
C LYS A 646 35.22 -4.43 13.15
N SER A 647 36.29 -3.98 12.48
CA SER A 647 36.84 -2.62 12.62
C SER A 647 35.88 -1.53 12.14
N ILE A 648 34.94 -1.85 11.28
CA ILE A 648 33.95 -0.92 10.72
C ILE A 648 32.52 -1.41 10.93
N HIS A 649 32.32 -2.47 11.73
CA HIS A 649 31.01 -3.10 11.96
C HIS A 649 30.23 -3.31 10.66
N LEU A 650 30.85 -3.98 9.68
CA LEU A 650 30.24 -4.25 8.39
C LEU A 650 29.25 -5.41 8.51
N ASP A 651 27.97 -5.10 8.28
CA ASP A 651 26.89 -6.08 8.16
C ASP A 651 26.46 -6.22 6.70
N ALA A 652 26.10 -7.41 6.29
CA ALA A 652 25.58 -7.68 4.95
C ALA A 652 24.33 -8.54 5.02
N GLU A 653 23.35 -8.17 4.20
CA GLU A 653 22.17 -8.97 3.95
C GLU A 653 21.97 -9.09 2.44
N VAL A 654 21.80 -10.32 1.95
CA VAL A 654 21.51 -10.59 0.54
C VAL A 654 20.27 -11.46 0.49
N SER A 655 19.30 -11.03 -0.31
CA SER A 655 18.06 -11.77 -0.56
C SER A 655 17.88 -12.02 -2.04
N LEU A 656 17.54 -13.24 -2.37
CA LEU A 656 17.25 -13.70 -3.72
C LEU A 656 15.86 -14.31 -3.75
N THR A 657 15.10 -13.97 -4.77
CA THR A 657 13.78 -14.56 -5.03
C THR A 657 13.75 -15.06 -6.46
N PHE A 658 13.46 -16.33 -6.61
CA PHE A 658 13.13 -16.96 -7.89
C PHE A 658 11.62 -17.23 -7.87
N GLY A 659 10.89 -16.69 -8.83
CA GLY A 659 9.45 -16.79 -8.86
C GLY A 659 8.92 -17.14 -10.24
N LYS A 660 7.78 -17.78 -10.25
CA LYS A 660 7.01 -18.00 -11.45
C LYS A 660 5.54 -17.83 -11.14
N SER A 661 4.85 -17.10 -11.99
CA SER A 661 3.41 -16.95 -11.94
C SER A 661 2.78 -17.53 -13.20
N SER A 662 1.58 -18.06 -13.05
CA SER A 662 0.72 -18.39 -14.17
C SER A 662 -0.69 -17.91 -13.86
N GLN A 663 -1.33 -17.31 -14.82
CA GLN A 663 -2.71 -16.87 -14.72
C GLN A 663 -3.51 -17.44 -15.87
N LYS A 664 -4.60 -18.11 -15.55
CA LYS A 664 -5.62 -18.48 -16.54
C LYS A 664 -6.62 -17.34 -16.61
N LEU A 665 -6.77 -16.76 -17.77
CA LEU A 665 -7.70 -15.65 -18.03
C LEU A 665 -9.04 -16.18 -18.58
N PRO A 666 -10.12 -15.39 -18.45
CA PRO A 666 -11.41 -15.72 -19.05
C PRO A 666 -11.36 -15.92 -20.56
N ASP A 667 -12.31 -16.69 -21.08
CA ASP A 667 -12.33 -17.09 -22.50
C ASP A 667 -12.41 -15.91 -23.49
N PHE A 668 -13.06 -14.80 -23.12
CA PHE A 668 -13.10 -13.62 -23.98
C PHE A 668 -11.73 -12.94 -24.15
N LEU A 669 -10.80 -13.18 -23.23
CA LEU A 669 -9.40 -12.77 -23.35
C LEU A 669 -8.53 -13.85 -24.00
N GLN A 670 -9.04 -15.07 -24.18
CA GLN A 670 -8.36 -16.17 -24.88
C GLN A 670 -8.43 -16.04 -26.40
N LEU A 671 -9.26 -15.14 -26.96
CA LEU A 671 -9.36 -14.87 -28.39
C LEU A 671 -8.02 -14.38 -29.00
N ALA A 672 -7.07 -13.98 -28.17
CA ALA A 672 -5.70 -13.67 -28.57
C ALA A 672 -4.76 -14.91 -28.66
N GLY A 673 -5.32 -16.12 -28.61
CA GLY A 673 -4.59 -17.40 -28.74
C GLY A 673 -4.04 -17.93 -27.41
N ASN A 674 -3.62 -19.19 -27.40
CA ASN A 674 -3.07 -19.94 -26.25
C ASN A 674 -1.82 -19.31 -25.59
N ILE A 675 -1.37 -18.20 -26.09
CA ILE A 675 -0.20 -17.45 -25.62
C ILE A 675 -0.46 -16.86 -24.23
N LEU A 676 -1.71 -16.52 -23.88
CA LEU A 676 -2.06 -15.78 -22.68
C LEU A 676 -2.14 -16.62 -21.39
N SER A 677 -2.13 -17.94 -21.48
CA SER A 677 -2.31 -18.84 -20.35
C SER A 677 -1.09 -19.02 -19.42
N ASN A 678 0.11 -18.53 -19.81
CA ASN A 678 1.37 -18.84 -19.12
C ASN A 678 2.25 -17.63 -18.85
N PHE A 679 1.71 -16.44 -18.67
CA PHE A 679 2.53 -15.25 -18.42
C PHE A 679 3.15 -15.22 -17.02
N ASN A 680 4.44 -14.86 -16.98
CA ASN A 680 5.10 -14.45 -15.78
C ASN A 680 4.70 -13.00 -15.45
N LEU A 681 3.80 -12.81 -14.51
CA LEU A 681 3.44 -11.50 -13.97
C LEU A 681 4.49 -10.99 -12.96
N VAL A 682 5.49 -11.80 -12.67
CA VAL A 682 6.62 -11.48 -11.79
C VAL A 682 7.91 -11.81 -12.53
N PRO A 683 9.01 -11.08 -12.27
CA PRO A 683 10.32 -11.43 -12.77
C PRO A 683 10.70 -12.87 -12.41
N ASN A 684 11.41 -13.56 -13.30
CA ASN A 684 11.90 -14.91 -13.01
C ASN A 684 12.84 -14.93 -11.80
N HIS A 685 13.62 -13.85 -11.65
CA HIS A 685 14.44 -13.64 -10.46
C HIS A 685 14.56 -12.14 -10.16
N PHE A 686 14.60 -11.83 -8.90
CA PHE A 686 14.89 -10.50 -8.39
C PHE A 686 15.55 -10.64 -7.02
N GLY A 687 16.20 -9.60 -6.59
CA GLY A 687 16.88 -9.63 -5.32
C GLY A 687 17.34 -8.28 -4.84
N GLN A 688 17.94 -8.30 -3.68
CA GLN A 688 18.49 -7.13 -3.03
C GLN A 688 19.72 -7.49 -2.21
N MET A 689 20.59 -6.51 -2.06
CA MET A 689 21.73 -6.54 -1.16
C MET A 689 21.71 -5.28 -0.32
N LYS A 690 21.88 -5.44 0.98
CA LYS A 690 22.02 -4.36 1.95
C LYS A 690 23.38 -4.51 2.63
N LEU A 691 24.18 -3.48 2.55
CA LEU A 691 25.45 -3.38 3.26
C LEU A 691 25.37 -2.20 4.21
N SER A 692 25.56 -2.41 5.50
CA SER A 692 25.60 -1.35 6.49
C SER A 692 26.91 -1.37 7.26
N MET A 693 27.49 -0.21 7.52
CA MET A 693 28.78 -0.11 8.19
C MET A 693 28.87 1.14 9.08
N ARG A 694 29.77 1.07 10.04
CA ARG A 694 30.16 2.20 10.90
C ARG A 694 31.67 2.38 10.84
N PRO A 695 32.16 3.16 9.88
CA PRO A 695 33.60 3.45 9.74
C PRO A 695 34.16 4.20 10.97
N THR A 696 33.33 4.98 11.63
CA THR A 696 33.61 5.67 12.89
C THR A 696 32.41 5.57 13.82
N GLU A 697 32.56 5.90 15.08
CA GLU A 697 31.47 5.92 16.07
C GLU A 697 30.32 6.87 15.69
N ASN A 698 30.61 7.89 14.90
CA ASN A 698 29.67 8.92 14.52
C ASN A 698 29.09 8.77 13.13
N LEU A 699 29.69 7.95 12.25
CA LEU A 699 29.27 7.81 10.86
C LEU A 699 28.66 6.43 10.62
N TYR A 700 27.41 6.41 10.18
CA TYR A 700 26.73 5.24 9.66
C TYR A 700 26.56 5.38 8.15
N LEU A 701 26.84 4.32 7.40
CA LEU A 701 26.65 4.24 5.97
C LEU A 701 25.84 2.99 5.64
N GLN A 702 24.85 3.13 4.75
CA GLN A 702 24.14 1.99 4.18
C GLN A 702 24.09 2.11 2.67
N VAL A 703 24.34 1.00 2.01
CA VAL A 703 24.15 0.82 0.57
C VAL A 703 23.09 -0.25 0.38
N THR A 704 22.04 0.06 -0.36
CA THR A 704 20.99 -0.88 -0.73
C THR A 704 20.97 -1.01 -2.25
N SER A 705 21.17 -2.22 -2.75
CA SER A 705 21.08 -2.53 -4.19
C SER A 705 19.87 -3.40 -4.43
N ILE A 706 19.13 -3.10 -5.49
CA ILE A 706 17.93 -3.84 -5.93
C ILE A 706 18.11 -4.17 -7.40
N TRP A 707 17.79 -5.40 -7.79
CA TRP A 707 17.80 -5.83 -9.19
C TRP A 707 16.64 -6.74 -9.52
N GLU A 708 16.17 -6.67 -10.76
CA GLU A 708 15.13 -7.53 -11.31
C GLU A 708 15.53 -7.99 -12.71
N SER A 709 15.15 -9.22 -13.06
CA SER A 709 15.19 -9.66 -14.45
C SER A 709 14.05 -9.06 -15.25
N SER A 710 14.15 -9.06 -16.56
CA SER A 710 13.02 -8.73 -17.43
C SER A 710 11.80 -9.62 -17.13
N TRP A 711 10.61 -9.08 -17.39
CA TRP A 711 9.36 -9.79 -17.17
C TRP A 711 8.31 -9.39 -18.20
N LEU A 712 7.50 -10.37 -18.57
CA LEU A 712 6.40 -10.17 -19.51
C LEU A 712 5.23 -9.49 -18.84
N ARG A 713 4.67 -8.54 -19.54
CA ARG A 713 3.45 -7.88 -19.13
C ARG A 713 2.41 -7.94 -20.20
N LEU A 714 1.21 -8.34 -19.80
CA LEU A 714 0.04 -8.24 -20.61
C LEU A 714 -0.48 -6.80 -20.60
N ILE A 715 -0.49 -6.16 -21.74
CA ILE A 715 -1.25 -4.94 -21.97
C ILE A 715 -2.54 -5.39 -22.66
N ILE A 716 -3.69 -5.10 -22.08
CA ILE A 716 -4.97 -5.22 -22.77
C ILE A 716 -5.48 -3.79 -22.97
N PRO A 717 -5.10 -3.14 -24.06
CA PRO A 717 -5.88 -2.02 -24.54
C PRO A 717 -7.08 -2.56 -25.28
N PHE A 718 -8.04 -1.72 -25.58
CA PHE A 718 -9.14 -2.07 -26.47
C PHE A 718 -8.59 -2.82 -27.68
N LYS A 719 -8.97 -4.08 -27.85
CA LYS A 719 -8.41 -5.07 -28.77
C LYS A 719 -8.37 -4.62 -30.23
N GLU A 720 -9.16 -3.63 -30.59
CA GLU A 720 -9.30 -3.09 -31.94
C GLU A 720 -8.22 -2.05 -32.31
N LEU A 721 -7.43 -1.59 -31.35
CA LEU A 721 -6.52 -0.46 -31.53
C LEU A 721 -5.03 -0.78 -31.40
N TYR A 722 -4.64 -1.96 -30.90
CA TYR A 722 -3.23 -2.30 -30.69
C TYR A 722 -2.89 -3.74 -31.08
N GLU A 723 -1.93 -3.89 -31.96
CA GLU A 723 -1.35 -5.20 -32.30
C GLU A 723 -0.43 -5.76 -31.23
N ASP A 724 0.13 -4.91 -30.37
CA ASP A 724 1.07 -5.30 -29.31
C ASP A 724 0.36 -5.53 -27.98
N ILE A 725 -0.25 -6.69 -27.81
CA ILE A 725 -0.90 -7.10 -26.57
C ILE A 725 0.11 -7.43 -25.47
N ILE A 726 1.37 -7.71 -25.82
CA ILE A 726 2.42 -8.16 -24.90
C ILE A 726 3.63 -7.27 -25.06
N LYS A 727 4.08 -6.68 -23.94
CA LYS A 727 5.34 -5.94 -23.89
C LYS A 727 6.23 -6.49 -22.79
N ASP A 728 7.49 -6.72 -23.13
CA ASP A 728 8.52 -7.00 -22.14
C ASP A 728 8.84 -5.72 -21.36
N VAL A 729 8.97 -5.87 -20.05
CA VAL A 729 9.53 -4.83 -19.19
C VAL A 729 10.97 -5.23 -18.90
N ASP A 730 11.89 -4.35 -19.23
CA ASP A 730 13.31 -4.60 -19.04
C ASP A 730 13.68 -4.84 -17.59
N GLY A 731 14.68 -5.66 -17.37
CA GLY A 731 15.31 -5.83 -16.08
C GLY A 731 16.12 -4.59 -15.71
N PHE A 732 16.33 -4.37 -14.41
CA PHE A 732 17.06 -3.20 -13.93
C PHE A 732 17.99 -3.50 -12.77
N TYR A 733 18.87 -2.57 -12.50
CA TYR A 733 19.71 -2.51 -11.31
C TYR A 733 19.67 -1.08 -10.73
N SER A 734 19.22 -0.94 -9.51
CA SER A 734 19.19 0.35 -8.79
C SER A 734 19.96 0.27 -7.50
N MET A 735 20.55 1.39 -7.08
CA MET A 735 21.32 1.49 -5.84
C MET A 735 20.96 2.77 -5.11
N ASP A 736 20.72 2.61 -3.80
CA ASP A 736 20.47 3.70 -2.85
C ASP A 736 21.60 3.78 -1.84
N ILE A 737 21.95 4.99 -1.41
CA ILE A 737 22.98 5.24 -0.40
C ILE A 737 22.40 6.16 0.68
N VAL A 738 22.60 5.77 1.93
CA VAL A 738 22.28 6.58 3.11
C VAL A 738 23.56 6.82 3.88
N ALA A 739 23.81 8.07 4.25
CA ALA A 739 24.85 8.47 5.17
C ALA A 739 24.22 9.26 6.31
N ASP A 740 24.41 8.80 7.56
CA ASP A 740 23.95 9.46 8.77
C ASP A 740 25.15 9.77 9.65
N TYR A 741 25.30 11.04 10.01
CA TYR A 741 26.40 11.54 10.85
C TYR A 741 25.89 12.14 12.14
N ARG A 742 26.30 11.57 13.26
CA ARG A 742 25.94 12.03 14.60
C ARG A 742 26.75 13.29 14.98
N ILE A 743 26.03 14.37 15.21
CA ILE A 743 26.58 15.66 15.67
C ILE A 743 26.29 15.78 17.19
N GLY A 744 27.18 15.28 18.02
CA GLY A 744 26.95 15.25 19.47
C GLY A 744 26.00 14.12 19.90
N ASN A 745 25.25 14.32 21.01
CA ASN A 745 24.50 13.22 21.63
C ASN A 745 23.12 13.00 21.01
N ASN A 746 22.47 14.04 20.53
CA ASN A 746 21.05 13.97 20.17
C ASN A 746 20.74 14.46 18.74
N LEU A 747 21.72 15.01 18.03
CA LEU A 747 21.52 15.56 16.70
C LEU A 747 22.26 14.72 15.66
N HIS A 748 21.59 14.43 14.57
CA HIS A 748 22.12 13.72 13.42
C HIS A 748 21.90 14.56 12.16
N ALA A 749 22.87 14.57 11.24
CA ALA A 749 22.70 15.08 9.91
C ALA A 749 22.78 13.92 8.91
N PHE A 750 21.95 13.92 7.91
CA PHE A 750 21.92 12.82 6.95
C PHE A 750 21.85 13.28 5.50
N VAL A 751 22.30 12.39 4.63
CA VAL A 751 22.14 12.48 3.19
C VAL A 751 21.59 11.13 2.71
N ASN A 752 20.50 11.18 1.95
CA ASN A 752 19.92 10.03 1.30
C ASN A 752 19.92 10.25 -0.22
N VAL A 753 20.54 9.33 -0.96
CA VAL A 753 20.58 9.34 -2.41
C VAL A 753 19.91 8.07 -2.91
N ASN A 754 18.71 8.19 -3.47
CA ASN A 754 18.01 7.09 -4.08
C ASN A 754 18.34 7.02 -5.57
N ASN A 755 18.40 5.81 -6.12
CA ASN A 755 18.67 5.54 -7.53
C ASN A 755 19.88 6.30 -8.05
N ILE A 756 21.05 6.07 -7.46
CA ILE A 756 22.29 6.85 -7.74
C ILE A 756 22.66 6.85 -9.23
N PHE A 757 22.31 5.80 -9.97
CA PHE A 757 22.61 5.67 -11.39
C PHE A 757 21.59 6.37 -12.30
N ASP A 758 20.53 6.95 -11.73
CA ASP A 758 19.40 7.53 -12.47
C ASP A 758 18.78 6.53 -13.47
N GLU A 759 18.72 5.26 -13.06
CA GLU A 759 18.19 4.18 -13.89
C GLU A 759 16.69 4.38 -14.17
N LYS A 760 16.25 4.16 -15.41
CA LYS A 760 14.87 4.21 -15.83
C LYS A 760 14.31 2.80 -15.89
N TYR A 761 13.32 2.51 -15.06
CA TYR A 761 12.78 1.17 -14.96
C TYR A 761 11.29 1.14 -14.63
N GLY A 762 10.67 0.01 -14.96
CA GLY A 762 9.26 -0.26 -14.70
C GLY A 762 9.06 -1.03 -13.40
N GLY A 763 8.26 -0.50 -12.49
CA GLY A 763 7.84 -1.19 -11.26
C GLY A 763 6.54 -1.99 -11.45
N PRO A 764 6.18 -2.80 -10.44
CA PRO A 764 4.88 -3.46 -10.40
C PRO A 764 3.78 -2.41 -10.39
N ARG A 765 2.74 -2.65 -11.16
CA ARG A 765 1.65 -1.69 -11.23
C ARG A 765 0.37 -2.24 -10.63
N TYR A 766 -0.43 -1.33 -10.14
CA TYR A 766 -1.86 -1.49 -10.01
C TYR A 766 -2.56 -0.21 -10.48
N SER A 767 -3.64 -0.40 -11.22
CA SER A 767 -4.62 0.63 -11.44
C SER A 767 -6.00 0.00 -11.34
N GLY A 768 -6.85 0.59 -10.53
CA GLY A 768 -8.26 0.21 -10.41
C GLY A 768 -9.09 0.60 -11.64
N MET A 769 -8.49 1.40 -12.52
CA MET A 769 -9.12 1.85 -13.75
C MET A 769 -8.81 0.95 -14.95
N SER A 770 -9.64 1.01 -15.97
CA SER A 770 -9.63 0.09 -17.10
C SER A 770 -8.45 0.22 -18.06
N THR A 771 -7.66 1.29 -17.94
CA THR A 771 -6.56 1.60 -18.88
C THR A 771 -5.27 1.97 -18.16
N PRO A 772 -4.65 1.02 -17.53
CA PRO A 772 -3.39 1.29 -16.85
C PRO A 772 -2.22 1.37 -17.82
N LEU A 773 -1.13 2.04 -17.40
CA LEU A 773 0.15 2.00 -18.10
C LEU A 773 0.71 0.57 -18.17
N PRO A 774 1.58 0.25 -19.14
CA PRO A 774 2.18 -1.08 -19.26
C PRO A 774 3.00 -1.48 -18.01
N TYR A 775 3.64 -0.54 -17.34
CA TYR A 775 4.35 -0.68 -16.08
C TYR A 775 4.21 0.63 -15.29
N SER A 776 4.57 0.64 -14.04
CA SER A 776 4.64 1.89 -13.27
C SER A 776 6.02 2.51 -13.44
N PRO A 777 6.16 3.68 -14.10
CA PRO A 777 7.41 4.43 -14.14
C PRO A 777 7.90 4.72 -12.72
N GLN A 778 9.18 4.52 -12.47
CA GLN A 778 9.78 4.72 -11.16
C GLN A 778 10.51 6.07 -11.07
N HIS A 779 10.68 6.55 -9.84
CA HIS A 779 11.44 7.78 -9.61
C HIS A 779 12.85 7.68 -10.19
N GLY A 780 13.30 8.73 -10.87
CA GLY A 780 14.70 8.94 -11.20
C GLY A 780 15.54 9.17 -9.94
N ARG A 781 16.82 9.53 -10.12
CA ARG A 781 17.68 9.84 -8.99
C ARG A 781 17.10 10.98 -8.16
N SER A 782 17.07 10.79 -6.83
CA SER A 782 16.67 11.81 -5.88
C SER A 782 17.71 11.95 -4.77
N ILE A 783 17.92 13.19 -4.32
CA ILE A 783 18.83 13.52 -3.23
C ILE A 783 18.03 14.25 -2.15
N GLN A 784 18.17 13.77 -0.92
CA GLN A 784 17.55 14.36 0.27
C GLN A 784 18.61 14.60 1.32
N ILE A 785 18.52 15.72 2.02
CA ILE A 785 19.37 16.07 3.15
C ILE A 785 18.49 16.47 4.32
N GLY A 786 18.93 16.21 5.53
CA GLY A 786 18.12 16.61 6.68
C GLY A 786 18.85 16.52 8.00
N LEU A 787 18.09 16.87 9.04
CA LEU A 787 18.51 16.85 10.42
C LEU A 787 17.48 16.08 11.24
N THR A 788 17.98 15.17 12.08
CA THR A 788 17.16 14.43 13.06
C THR A 788 17.63 14.77 14.46
N TYR A 789 16.71 15.24 15.29
CA TYR A 789 16.92 15.40 16.73
C TYR A 789 16.23 14.24 17.46
N ASN A 790 16.96 13.52 18.30
CA ASN A 790 16.46 12.37 19.04
C ASN A 790 16.92 12.44 20.50
N LEU A 791 16.00 12.76 21.40
CA LEU A 791 16.17 12.72 22.85
C LEU A 791 15.39 11.50 23.37
N ASN A 792 16.09 10.58 24.02
CA ASN A 792 15.53 9.35 24.61
C ASN A 792 15.43 9.43 26.11
#